data_4a60205e0592d2aa4b89c9bfdbc8beba
#
_entry.id   4a60205e0592d2aa4b89c9bfdbc8beba
#
_cell.length_a   1.000
_cell.length_b   1.000
_cell.length_c   1.000
_cell.angle_alpha   90.00
_cell.angle_beta   90.00
_cell.angle_gamma   90.00
#
_symmetry.space_group_name_H-M   'P 1'
#
loop_
_entity.id
_entity.type
_entity.pdbx_description
1 polymer ?
#
loop_
_entity_poly.entity_id
_entity_poly.type
_entity_poly.pdbx_seq_one_letter_code
_entity_poly.pdbx_strand_id
1 'polypeptide(L)'
;MSIDVKSQAFKIKQMQRNIENFLNNISEATMQDSLKRLQAKRAENDIEVIPVDVLNSLDDGIISSLRQNNIFNIGDLKRYDAKSLGVVLNNFSPEAAEKVIQDKDILMRDITVNTFPKIDPDHLNEDSLILLKHWYFNTTYQRDVETLESHTVTSEAEALLNKMKKKRGKILSLFQSSSEKEQINKAFTEFERIEPELNEIKKRVDKLLPEYEDDRYARDAFINDSAAFYAYIESRTGVAPSAHSGDLPAILVEEIQNMALDVSGLTGGTLRPYQLFGTKYAVYNKRTLIGDEMGLGKTIQALGVITHLFTENKTRAFVICPKSVMANWAHEIEKWTGIPVKIFHGSKRDEAYKEWLETPSILITNPEHTKNLDIDALDYVDCLIIDEAHLIKNPKTQRTQNAMAIAAKSEYVMMMTGTPIENNVNEMKHLLGILQPHIVEEMERNPRMNEPEAFKTLVSPAYLRRKRIDVLKELPEIDFIEKFSEMSDKERDYYNEGVREGLSGLMKMRRAAFTGNSIDDSEKLANIMEICTEAKENGHKVLIFSFFKDNLNLIHETLRAQSAGIISGDVGMDERQGMIDEFTAREAGATLIGQIDAAGVGLNIQAANIVILCEPQWKPSTELQAIGRAYRMGQTRNVIVYRLLSEKSIDEAITQVRDEKLKSFNLYANDSSVADVFKAQEVEINEAEVQKEAFEIERKRLEERKV
;
A
#
# COMPACT_ATOMS: atom_id res chain seq x y z
N MET A 1 -4.12 60.27 3.99
CA MET A 1 -5.12 59.65 3.07
C MET A 1 -6.46 59.54 3.79
N SER A 2 -7.58 59.95 3.17
CA SER A 2 -8.90 59.74 3.81
C SER A 2 -9.28 58.28 3.60
N ILE A 3 -9.17 57.44 4.65
CA ILE A 3 -9.62 56.07 4.63
C ILE A 3 -11.15 56.07 4.39
N ASP A 4 -11.61 55.45 3.34
CA ASP A 4 -13.04 55.18 3.17
C ASP A 4 -13.47 54.06 4.16
N VAL A 5 -13.81 54.55 5.36
CA VAL A 5 -14.17 53.67 6.51
C VAL A 5 -15.31 52.71 6.18
N LYS A 6 -16.27 53.12 5.33
CA LYS A 6 -17.40 52.23 4.97
C LYS A 6 -16.97 51.11 4.05
N SER A 7 -16.17 51.40 3.03
CA SER A 7 -15.62 50.40 2.10
C SER A 7 -14.68 49.42 2.80
N GLN A 8 -13.80 49.94 3.66
CA GLN A 8 -12.88 49.09 4.46
C GLN A 8 -13.64 48.16 5.42
N ALA A 9 -14.63 48.71 6.14
CA ALA A 9 -15.42 47.87 7.05
C ALA A 9 -16.22 46.76 6.32
N PHE A 10 -16.71 47.05 5.12
CA PHE A 10 -17.37 46.04 4.29
C PHE A 10 -16.39 44.91 3.89
N LYS A 11 -15.20 45.29 3.42
CA LYS A 11 -14.15 44.35 3.02
C LYS A 11 -13.70 43.43 4.18
N ILE A 12 -13.49 44.02 5.36
CA ILE A 12 -13.09 43.26 6.56
C ILE A 12 -14.19 42.28 6.96
N LYS A 13 -15.44 42.71 6.97
CA LYS A 13 -16.56 41.83 7.29
C LYS A 13 -16.73 40.69 6.28
N GLN A 14 -16.49 40.96 5.00
CA GLN A 14 -16.47 39.93 3.98
C GLN A 14 -15.32 38.96 4.20
N MET A 15 -14.12 39.43 4.50
CA MET A 15 -12.95 38.63 4.81
C MET A 15 -13.19 37.74 6.04
N GLN A 16 -13.77 38.27 7.12
CA GLN A 16 -14.15 37.47 8.29
C GLN A 16 -15.08 36.31 7.93
N ARG A 17 -16.16 36.60 7.19
CA ARG A 17 -17.08 35.54 6.74
C ARG A 17 -16.39 34.48 5.89
N ASN A 18 -15.49 34.88 5.02
CA ASN A 18 -14.73 33.96 4.19
C ASN A 18 -13.81 33.07 5.04
N ILE A 19 -13.12 33.64 6.04
CA ILE A 19 -12.30 32.91 7.00
C ILE A 19 -13.16 31.92 7.81
N GLU A 20 -14.27 32.38 8.40
CA GLU A 20 -15.18 31.55 9.18
C GLU A 20 -15.71 30.37 8.36
N ASN A 21 -16.18 30.62 7.14
CA ASN A 21 -16.66 29.57 6.25
C ASN A 21 -15.55 28.57 5.89
N PHE A 22 -14.37 29.06 5.55
CA PHE A 22 -13.22 28.23 5.23
C PHE A 22 -12.86 27.32 6.42
N LEU A 23 -12.65 27.91 7.61
CA LEU A 23 -12.26 27.17 8.82
C LEU A 23 -13.34 26.17 9.25
N ASN A 24 -14.62 26.53 9.17
CA ASN A 24 -15.70 25.61 9.48
C ASN A 24 -15.71 24.38 8.55
N ASN A 25 -15.50 24.60 7.26
CA ASN A 25 -15.52 23.53 6.26
C ASN A 25 -14.31 22.58 6.35
N ILE A 26 -13.16 23.07 6.81
CA ILE A 26 -11.97 22.25 7.06
C ILE A 26 -11.82 21.86 8.53
N SER A 27 -12.84 22.06 9.36
CA SER A 27 -12.79 21.72 10.79
C SER A 27 -12.84 20.21 11.04
N GLU A 28 -12.27 19.80 12.17
CA GLU A 28 -12.32 18.40 12.61
C GLU A 28 -13.77 17.88 12.74
N ALA A 29 -14.70 18.69 13.23
CA ALA A 29 -16.11 18.33 13.37
C ALA A 29 -16.77 18.03 12.01
N THR A 30 -16.55 18.89 11.01
CA THR A 30 -17.09 18.69 9.66
C THR A 30 -16.49 17.47 8.99
N MET A 31 -15.20 17.24 9.19
CA MET A 31 -14.50 16.05 8.72
C MET A 31 -15.09 14.76 9.33
N GLN A 32 -15.27 14.72 10.65
CA GLN A 32 -15.82 13.55 11.35
C GLN A 32 -17.24 13.23 10.91
N ASP A 33 -18.09 14.24 10.67
CA ASP A 33 -19.46 14.03 10.19
C ASP A 33 -19.49 13.48 8.76
N SER A 34 -18.64 14.00 7.87
CA SER A 34 -18.52 13.49 6.49
C SER A 34 -17.94 12.08 6.45
N LEU A 35 -16.97 11.80 7.31
CA LEU A 35 -16.39 10.47 7.45
C LEU A 35 -17.45 9.44 7.88
N LYS A 36 -18.25 9.75 8.89
CA LYS A 36 -19.36 8.87 9.35
C LYS A 36 -20.38 8.59 8.23
N ARG A 37 -20.72 9.60 7.43
CA ARG A 37 -21.65 9.39 6.30
C ARG A 37 -21.07 8.48 5.23
N LEU A 38 -19.78 8.64 4.88
CA LEU A 38 -19.11 7.77 3.93
C LEU A 38 -18.95 6.35 4.45
N GLN A 39 -18.60 6.18 5.73
CA GLN A 39 -18.52 4.87 6.38
C GLN A 39 -19.87 4.16 6.37
N ALA A 40 -20.94 4.85 6.78
CA ALA A 40 -22.29 4.29 6.79
C ALA A 40 -22.75 3.84 5.39
N LYS A 41 -22.55 4.69 4.38
CA LYS A 41 -22.93 4.38 2.99
C LYS A 41 -22.17 3.16 2.45
N ARG A 42 -20.90 3.02 2.76
CA ARG A 42 -20.11 1.86 2.33
C ARG A 42 -20.52 0.61 3.09
N ALA A 43 -20.68 0.70 4.42
CA ALA A 43 -21.14 -0.41 5.23
C ALA A 43 -22.50 -0.96 4.76
N GLU A 44 -23.41 -0.10 4.28
CA GLU A 44 -24.67 -0.53 3.68
C GLU A 44 -24.46 -1.44 2.46
N ASN A 45 -23.54 -1.09 1.58
CA ASN A 45 -23.21 -1.89 0.39
C ASN A 45 -22.54 -3.22 0.77
N ASP A 46 -21.57 -3.17 1.70
CA ASP A 46 -20.84 -4.35 2.14
C ASP A 46 -21.77 -5.37 2.83
N ILE A 47 -22.74 -4.90 3.63
CA ILE A 47 -23.70 -5.74 4.36
C ILE A 47 -24.65 -6.48 3.40
N GLU A 48 -25.00 -5.90 2.26
CA GLU A 48 -25.92 -6.52 1.30
C GLU A 48 -25.42 -7.83 0.72
N VAL A 49 -24.13 -8.04 0.67
CA VAL A 49 -23.50 -9.23 0.08
C VAL A 49 -23.00 -10.25 1.11
N ILE A 50 -23.01 -9.91 2.40
CA ILE A 50 -22.50 -10.80 3.46
C ILE A 50 -23.48 -11.95 3.71
N PRO A 51 -23.07 -13.24 3.55
CA PRO A 51 -23.92 -14.38 3.81
C PRO A 51 -24.40 -14.43 5.28
N VAL A 52 -25.62 -14.93 5.51
CA VAL A 52 -26.17 -15.11 6.87
C VAL A 52 -25.37 -16.10 7.72
N ASP A 53 -24.59 -16.98 7.10
CA ASP A 53 -23.72 -17.95 7.78
C ASP A 53 -22.65 -17.31 8.65
N VAL A 54 -22.33 -16.04 8.43
CA VAL A 54 -21.38 -15.27 9.25
C VAL A 54 -21.89 -15.06 10.68
N LEU A 55 -23.19 -15.25 10.92
CA LEU A 55 -23.79 -15.23 12.26
C LEU A 55 -23.46 -16.54 13.01
N ASN A 56 -22.20 -16.74 13.33
CA ASN A 56 -21.63 -17.99 13.89
C ASN A 56 -22.25 -18.43 15.24
N SER A 57 -23.01 -17.58 15.92
CA SER A 57 -23.71 -17.89 17.16
C SER A 57 -25.07 -18.56 16.96
N LEU A 58 -25.50 -18.72 15.71
CA LEU A 58 -26.78 -19.30 15.34
C LEU A 58 -26.65 -20.82 15.10
N ASP A 59 -27.71 -21.55 15.45
CA ASP A 59 -27.85 -22.97 15.14
C ASP A 59 -27.98 -23.18 13.62
N ASP A 60 -27.38 -24.23 13.09
CA ASP A 60 -27.44 -24.60 11.66
C ASP A 60 -28.90 -24.74 11.16
N GLY A 61 -29.81 -25.16 12.05
CA GLY A 61 -31.22 -25.24 11.77
C GLY A 61 -31.86 -23.87 11.50
N ILE A 62 -31.45 -22.83 12.25
CA ILE A 62 -31.91 -21.46 12.05
C ILE A 62 -31.41 -20.93 10.71
N ILE A 63 -30.11 -21.13 10.41
CA ILE A 63 -29.52 -20.71 9.14
C ILE A 63 -30.20 -21.39 7.96
N SER A 64 -30.47 -22.71 8.08
CA SER A 64 -31.18 -23.47 7.06
C SER A 64 -32.62 -22.93 6.85
N SER A 65 -33.29 -22.57 7.93
CA SER A 65 -34.65 -21.96 7.86
C SER A 65 -34.63 -20.56 7.22
N LEU A 66 -33.65 -19.72 7.52
CA LEU A 66 -33.47 -18.43 6.86
C LEU A 66 -33.35 -18.60 5.34
N ARG A 67 -32.47 -19.51 4.90
CA ARG A 67 -32.28 -19.81 3.47
C ARG A 67 -33.50 -20.36 2.78
N GLN A 68 -34.26 -21.21 3.44
CA GLN A 68 -35.55 -21.72 2.91
C GLN A 68 -36.58 -20.62 2.69
N ASN A 69 -36.48 -19.53 3.43
CA ASN A 69 -37.34 -18.35 3.30
C ASN A 69 -36.69 -17.23 2.43
N ASN A 70 -35.73 -17.59 1.57
CA ASN A 70 -35.00 -16.66 0.66
C ASN A 70 -34.25 -15.54 1.37
N ILE A 71 -33.77 -15.80 2.58
CA ILE A 71 -32.88 -14.91 3.32
C ILE A 71 -31.46 -15.51 3.25
N PHE A 72 -30.65 -15.02 2.32
CA PHE A 72 -29.31 -15.54 2.05
C PHE A 72 -28.22 -14.65 2.64
N ASN A 73 -28.47 -13.34 2.74
CA ASN A 73 -27.50 -12.34 3.13
C ASN A 73 -28.00 -11.50 4.31
N ILE A 74 -27.08 -10.86 5.02
CA ILE A 74 -27.40 -9.93 6.11
C ILE A 74 -28.25 -8.76 5.62
N GLY A 75 -28.06 -8.33 4.37
CA GLY A 75 -28.90 -7.32 3.71
C GLY A 75 -30.38 -7.71 3.65
N ASP A 76 -30.69 -8.99 3.42
CA ASP A 76 -32.06 -9.49 3.41
C ASP A 76 -32.72 -9.36 4.79
N LEU A 77 -31.96 -9.47 5.89
CA LEU A 77 -32.44 -9.30 7.26
C LEU A 77 -32.81 -7.85 7.63
N LYS A 78 -32.37 -6.84 6.85
CA LYS A 78 -32.73 -5.43 7.10
C LYS A 78 -34.24 -5.19 7.03
N ARG A 79 -34.98 -6.03 6.31
CA ARG A 79 -36.43 -5.92 6.12
C ARG A 79 -37.23 -6.48 7.28
N TYR A 80 -36.60 -7.13 8.25
CA TYR A 80 -37.25 -7.82 9.35
C TYR A 80 -36.90 -7.19 10.70
N ASP A 81 -37.88 -7.08 11.54
CA ASP A 81 -37.72 -6.95 12.99
C ASP A 81 -37.90 -8.33 13.67
N ALA A 82 -37.67 -8.43 14.97
CA ALA A 82 -37.75 -9.69 15.68
C ALA A 82 -39.15 -10.33 15.56
N LYS A 83 -40.23 -9.53 15.51
CA LYS A 83 -41.59 -10.00 15.41
C LYS A 83 -41.93 -10.56 14.01
N SER A 84 -41.56 -9.84 12.96
CA SER A 84 -41.76 -10.30 11.58
C SER A 84 -40.88 -11.47 11.22
N LEU A 85 -39.66 -11.50 11.73
CA LEU A 85 -38.75 -12.61 11.56
C LEU A 85 -39.24 -13.87 12.32
N GLY A 86 -39.80 -13.71 13.51
CA GLY A 86 -40.43 -14.79 14.26
C GLY A 86 -41.58 -15.49 13.51
N VAL A 87 -42.28 -14.79 12.62
CA VAL A 87 -43.28 -15.40 11.73
C VAL A 87 -42.64 -16.28 10.65
N VAL A 88 -41.44 -15.85 10.16
CA VAL A 88 -40.65 -16.59 9.17
C VAL A 88 -40.01 -17.83 9.81
N LEU A 89 -39.52 -17.68 11.04
CA LEU A 89 -38.89 -18.74 11.82
C LEU A 89 -39.94 -19.48 12.71
N ASN A 90 -41.12 -19.76 12.18
CA ASN A 90 -42.25 -20.31 12.92
C ASN A 90 -42.00 -21.66 13.62
N ASN A 91 -40.96 -22.38 13.25
CA ASN A 91 -40.55 -23.66 13.86
C ASN A 91 -39.55 -23.49 15.01
N PHE A 92 -39.15 -22.24 15.34
CA PHE A 92 -38.17 -21.94 16.38
C PHE A 92 -38.77 -21.06 17.47
N SER A 93 -38.09 -20.95 18.61
CA SER A 93 -38.60 -20.12 19.71
C SER A 93 -38.60 -18.63 19.35
N PRO A 94 -39.46 -17.79 19.94
CA PRO A 94 -39.45 -16.34 19.73
C PRO A 94 -38.08 -15.72 20.04
N GLU A 95 -37.35 -16.28 21.04
CA GLU A 95 -36.03 -15.84 21.43
C GLU A 95 -34.99 -16.05 20.29
N ALA A 96 -35.22 -17.05 19.41
CA ALA A 96 -34.32 -17.28 18.26
C ALA A 96 -34.37 -16.10 17.28
N ALA A 97 -35.56 -15.55 16.99
CA ALA A 97 -35.69 -14.38 16.11
C ALA A 97 -35.07 -13.12 16.74
N GLU A 98 -35.24 -12.94 18.06
CA GLU A 98 -34.61 -11.84 18.79
C GLU A 98 -33.07 -11.95 18.73
N LYS A 99 -32.53 -13.15 18.90
CA LYS A 99 -31.11 -13.41 18.81
C LYS A 99 -30.55 -13.11 17.42
N VAL A 100 -31.20 -13.57 16.34
CA VAL A 100 -30.80 -13.26 14.96
C VAL A 100 -30.72 -11.76 14.74
N ILE A 101 -31.69 -10.99 15.21
CA ILE A 101 -31.72 -9.52 15.06
C ILE A 101 -30.61 -8.88 15.89
N GLN A 102 -30.39 -9.33 17.14
CA GLN A 102 -29.30 -8.83 17.98
C GLN A 102 -27.93 -9.07 17.36
N ASP A 103 -27.66 -10.29 16.89
CA ASP A 103 -26.39 -10.65 16.26
C ASP A 103 -26.18 -9.87 14.95
N LYS A 104 -27.23 -9.71 14.14
CA LYS A 104 -27.23 -8.82 12.97
C LYS A 104 -26.86 -7.38 13.37
N ASP A 105 -27.50 -6.81 14.40
CA ASP A 105 -27.26 -5.43 14.82
C ASP A 105 -25.85 -5.22 15.40
N ILE A 106 -25.31 -6.21 16.10
CA ILE A 106 -23.91 -6.21 16.57
C ILE A 106 -22.97 -6.23 15.35
N LEU A 107 -23.18 -7.17 14.42
CA LEU A 107 -22.37 -7.30 13.21
C LEU A 107 -22.43 -6.02 12.36
N MET A 108 -23.62 -5.42 12.19
CA MET A 108 -23.79 -4.16 11.47
C MET A 108 -23.03 -3.01 12.10
N ARG A 109 -23.03 -2.91 13.43
CA ARG A 109 -22.25 -1.89 14.15
C ARG A 109 -20.74 -2.12 13.96
N ASP A 110 -20.28 -3.36 14.12
CA ASP A 110 -18.88 -3.71 13.94
C ASP A 110 -18.40 -3.42 12.52
N ILE A 111 -19.20 -3.77 11.51
CA ILE A 111 -18.89 -3.45 10.11
C ILE A 111 -18.82 -1.93 9.92
N THR A 112 -19.82 -1.18 10.41
CA THR A 112 -19.86 0.28 10.22
C THR A 112 -18.65 0.96 10.85
N VAL A 113 -18.26 0.57 12.06
CA VAL A 113 -17.10 1.13 12.78
C VAL A 113 -15.79 0.77 12.09
N ASN A 114 -15.68 -0.45 11.55
CA ASN A 114 -14.47 -0.95 10.91
C ASN A 114 -14.41 -0.68 9.40
N THR A 115 -15.47 -0.12 8.81
CA THR A 115 -15.50 0.24 7.39
C THR A 115 -14.72 1.52 7.16
N PHE A 116 -13.79 1.46 6.22
CA PHE A 116 -12.96 2.60 5.83
C PHE A 116 -13.54 3.27 4.57
N PRO A 117 -13.55 4.60 4.47
CA PRO A 117 -14.04 5.26 3.26
C PRO A 117 -13.11 4.93 2.09
N LYS A 118 -13.68 4.54 0.96
CA LYS A 118 -12.96 4.39 -0.30
C LYS A 118 -13.25 5.63 -1.14
N ILE A 119 -12.21 6.37 -1.52
CA ILE A 119 -12.34 7.59 -2.31
C ILE A 119 -11.91 7.30 -3.74
N ASP A 120 -12.82 7.49 -4.67
CA ASP A 120 -12.53 7.47 -6.09
C ASP A 120 -12.22 8.91 -6.56
N PRO A 121 -10.96 9.19 -6.96
CA PRO A 121 -10.57 10.54 -7.35
C PRO A 121 -11.23 11.03 -8.65
N ASP A 122 -11.78 10.13 -9.46
CA ASP A 122 -12.45 10.47 -10.71
C ASP A 122 -13.96 10.74 -10.50
N HIS A 123 -14.54 10.30 -9.36
CA HIS A 123 -15.95 10.49 -9.01
C HIS A 123 -16.13 10.97 -7.57
N LEU A 124 -15.58 12.16 -7.27
CA LEU A 124 -15.67 12.76 -5.94
C LEU A 124 -17.09 13.25 -5.62
N ASN A 125 -17.62 12.84 -4.48
CA ASN A 125 -18.83 13.44 -3.90
C ASN A 125 -18.47 14.52 -2.86
N GLU A 126 -19.48 15.23 -2.35
CA GLU A 126 -19.29 16.31 -1.40
C GLU A 126 -18.54 15.88 -0.12
N ASP A 127 -18.91 14.73 0.47
CA ASP A 127 -18.25 14.23 1.68
C ASP A 127 -16.78 13.84 1.41
N SER A 128 -16.49 13.25 0.25
CA SER A 128 -15.12 12.93 -0.15
C SER A 128 -14.27 14.20 -0.30
N LEU A 129 -14.83 15.25 -0.94
CA LEU A 129 -14.14 16.52 -1.09
C LEU A 129 -13.86 17.20 0.25
N ILE A 130 -14.79 17.15 1.20
CA ILE A 130 -14.58 17.67 2.55
C ILE A 130 -13.39 16.98 3.22
N LEU A 131 -13.32 15.63 3.16
CA LEU A 131 -12.20 14.89 3.73
C LEU A 131 -10.86 15.26 3.09
N LEU A 132 -10.83 15.35 1.75
CA LEU A 132 -9.61 15.70 1.02
C LEU A 132 -9.15 17.14 1.33
N LYS A 133 -10.07 18.10 1.35
CA LYS A 133 -9.77 19.50 1.69
C LYS A 133 -9.32 19.64 3.15
N HIS A 134 -9.99 18.96 4.08
CA HIS A 134 -9.57 18.95 5.48
C HIS A 134 -8.13 18.45 5.61
N TRP A 135 -7.80 17.30 5.03
CA TRP A 135 -6.44 16.77 5.04
C TRP A 135 -5.43 17.72 4.39
N TYR A 136 -5.71 18.15 3.15
CA TYR A 136 -4.81 18.99 2.36
C TYR A 136 -4.44 20.29 3.08
N PHE A 137 -5.43 21.02 3.58
CA PHE A 137 -5.18 22.30 4.22
C PHE A 137 -4.54 22.17 5.60
N ASN A 138 -4.93 21.16 6.39
CA ASN A 138 -4.36 20.93 7.72
C ASN A 138 -2.96 20.27 7.70
N THR A 139 -2.51 19.73 6.58
CA THR A 139 -1.15 19.20 6.43
C THR A 139 -0.24 20.17 5.63
N THR A 140 -0.68 20.61 4.47
CA THR A 140 0.13 21.47 3.58
C THR A 140 0.25 22.90 4.10
N TYR A 141 -0.83 23.45 4.70
CA TYR A 141 -0.92 24.82 5.17
C TYR A 141 -1.18 24.93 6.67
N GLN A 142 -0.74 23.97 7.45
CA GLN A 142 -0.99 23.88 8.89
C GLN A 142 -0.74 25.21 9.62
N ARG A 143 0.43 25.83 9.40
CA ARG A 143 0.79 27.11 10.05
C ARG A 143 -0.11 28.27 9.63
N ASP A 144 -0.54 28.28 8.37
CA ASP A 144 -1.43 29.34 7.86
C ASP A 144 -2.83 29.15 8.45
N VAL A 145 -3.33 27.92 8.55
CA VAL A 145 -4.62 27.56 9.17
C VAL A 145 -4.61 27.93 10.66
N GLU A 146 -3.61 27.48 11.43
CA GLU A 146 -3.45 27.80 12.86
C GLU A 146 -3.41 29.33 13.11
N THR A 147 -2.76 30.07 12.22
CA THR A 147 -2.74 31.54 12.30
C THR A 147 -4.12 32.13 12.05
N LEU A 148 -4.89 31.60 11.09
CA LEU A 148 -6.27 32.04 10.84
C LEU A 148 -7.23 31.68 11.96
N GLU A 149 -7.05 30.55 12.62
CA GLU A 149 -7.85 30.13 13.78
C GLU A 149 -7.62 31.02 15.00
N SER A 150 -6.37 31.37 15.25
CA SER A 150 -5.97 32.11 16.47
C SER A 150 -6.05 33.65 16.36
N HIS A 151 -6.22 34.20 15.15
CA HIS A 151 -6.18 35.65 14.96
C HIS A 151 -7.43 36.36 15.52
N THR A 152 -7.20 37.52 16.10
CA THR A 152 -8.27 38.43 16.58
C THR A 152 -8.32 39.74 15.81
N VAL A 153 -7.30 40.02 14.99
CA VAL A 153 -7.06 41.32 14.34
C VAL A 153 -8.22 41.78 13.44
N THR A 154 -8.94 40.87 12.78
CA THR A 154 -10.10 41.21 11.94
C THR A 154 -11.26 41.73 12.79
N SER A 155 -11.53 41.13 13.94
CA SER A 155 -12.56 41.60 14.88
C SER A 155 -12.18 42.90 15.53
N GLU A 156 -10.91 43.10 15.89
CA GLU A 156 -10.39 44.35 16.38
C GLU A 156 -10.51 45.47 15.34
N ALA A 157 -10.14 45.21 14.09
CA ALA A 157 -10.26 46.11 12.97
C ALA A 157 -11.73 46.55 12.72
N GLU A 158 -12.67 45.57 12.75
CA GLU A 158 -14.10 45.88 12.61
C GLU A 158 -14.59 46.80 13.74
N ALA A 159 -14.21 46.48 14.98
CA ALA A 159 -14.58 47.30 16.15
C ALA A 159 -14.03 48.74 16.04
N LEU A 160 -12.78 48.91 15.61
CA LEU A 160 -12.14 50.20 15.41
C LEU A 160 -12.82 50.97 14.28
N LEU A 161 -13.10 50.36 13.15
CA LEU A 161 -13.81 50.97 12.03
C LEU A 161 -15.22 51.39 12.40
N ASN A 162 -15.93 50.64 13.25
CA ASN A 162 -17.24 50.99 13.76
C ASN A 162 -17.18 52.25 14.69
N LYS A 163 -16.10 52.41 15.47
CA LYS A 163 -15.85 53.65 16.23
C LYS A 163 -15.55 54.82 15.27
N MET A 164 -14.77 54.61 14.21
CA MET A 164 -14.46 55.63 13.21
C MET A 164 -15.66 56.06 12.38
N LYS A 165 -16.66 55.19 12.13
CA LYS A 165 -17.92 55.53 11.43
C LYS A 165 -18.70 56.64 12.11
N LYS A 166 -18.48 56.90 13.41
CA LYS A 166 -19.08 58.00 14.16
C LYS A 166 -18.54 59.37 13.77
N LYS A 167 -17.47 59.43 12.93
CA LYS A 167 -16.91 60.69 12.41
C LYS A 167 -17.95 61.38 11.52
N ARG A 168 -18.40 62.57 11.94
CA ARG A 168 -19.36 63.43 11.19
C ARG A 168 -18.62 64.28 10.16
N GLY A 169 -19.31 64.61 9.08
CA GLY A 169 -18.74 65.53 8.08
C GLY A 169 -18.33 66.92 8.67
N LYS A 170 -17.49 67.66 7.95
CA LYS A 170 -16.84 68.89 8.45
C LYS A 170 -17.78 69.84 9.20
N ILE A 171 -19.01 70.08 8.76
CA ILE A 171 -19.98 70.97 9.40
C ILE A 171 -20.59 70.37 10.67
N LEU A 172 -20.91 69.03 10.64
CA LEU A 172 -21.50 68.31 11.77
C LEU A 172 -20.44 67.93 12.82
N SER A 173 -19.15 67.95 12.48
CA SER A 173 -18.05 67.69 13.43
C SER A 173 -17.84 68.84 14.44
N LEU A 174 -18.37 70.00 14.18
CA LEU A 174 -18.40 71.12 15.15
C LEU A 174 -19.29 70.82 16.37
N PHE A 175 -20.26 69.95 16.23
CA PHE A 175 -21.17 69.51 17.30
C PHE A 175 -20.76 68.23 18.00
N GLN A 176 -19.59 67.66 17.68
CA GLN A 176 -19.05 66.51 18.40
C GLN A 176 -18.31 66.93 19.66
N SER A 177 -18.49 66.22 20.74
CA SER A 177 -17.77 66.46 22.01
C SER A 177 -16.26 66.23 21.86
N SER A 178 -15.45 66.90 22.68
CA SER A 178 -14.00 66.75 22.72
C SER A 178 -13.64 65.26 22.98
N SER A 179 -14.39 64.59 23.84
CA SER A 179 -14.23 63.16 24.15
C SER A 179 -14.52 62.24 22.95
N GLU A 180 -15.55 62.52 22.14
CA GLU A 180 -15.86 61.75 20.92
C GLU A 180 -14.76 61.90 19.86
N LYS A 181 -14.21 63.13 19.68
CA LYS A 181 -13.10 63.38 18.76
C LYS A 181 -11.84 62.64 19.17
N GLU A 182 -11.55 62.62 20.47
CA GLU A 182 -10.40 61.91 21.05
C GLU A 182 -10.54 60.40 20.85
N GLN A 183 -11.71 59.80 21.11
CA GLN A 183 -11.99 58.41 20.89
C GLN A 183 -11.83 57.98 19.40
N ILE A 184 -12.28 58.83 18.48
CA ILE A 184 -12.13 58.58 17.04
C ILE A 184 -10.65 58.64 16.63
N ASN A 185 -9.89 59.65 17.11
CA ASN A 185 -8.47 59.73 16.82
C ASN A 185 -7.68 58.56 17.39
N LYS A 186 -8.00 58.17 18.63
CA LYS A 186 -7.40 56.98 19.21
C LYS A 186 -7.69 55.71 18.39
N ALA A 187 -8.92 55.55 17.89
CA ALA A 187 -9.27 54.43 17.02
C ALA A 187 -8.50 54.44 15.69
N PHE A 188 -8.20 55.62 15.13
CA PHE A 188 -7.34 55.73 13.93
C PHE A 188 -5.91 55.29 14.22
N THR A 189 -5.30 55.76 15.31
CA THR A 189 -3.93 55.37 15.70
C THR A 189 -3.84 53.87 16.01
N GLU A 190 -4.82 53.29 16.68
CA GLU A 190 -4.87 51.84 16.95
C GLU A 190 -5.07 51.05 15.66
N PHE A 191 -5.88 51.50 14.71
CA PHE A 191 -6.05 50.86 13.42
C PHE A 191 -4.75 50.85 12.61
N GLU A 192 -4.03 51.95 12.55
CA GLU A 192 -2.71 52.03 11.88
C GLU A 192 -1.70 51.05 12.51
N ARG A 193 -1.78 50.80 13.83
CA ARG A 193 -0.91 49.85 14.53
C ARG A 193 -1.18 48.42 14.14
N ILE A 194 -2.45 48.03 13.93
CA ILE A 194 -2.84 46.67 13.59
C ILE A 194 -2.88 46.42 12.07
N GLU A 195 -2.79 47.45 11.23
CA GLU A 195 -2.85 47.36 9.77
C GLU A 195 -1.81 46.38 9.18
N PRO A 196 -0.54 46.33 9.65
CA PRO A 196 0.43 45.36 9.15
C PRO A 196 -0.02 43.89 9.37
N GLU A 197 -0.54 43.58 10.56
CA GLU A 197 -1.04 42.24 10.89
C GLU A 197 -2.28 41.88 10.05
N LEU A 198 -3.20 42.86 9.91
CA LEU A 198 -4.38 42.69 9.05
C LEU A 198 -3.99 42.38 7.59
N ASN A 199 -2.93 43.03 7.09
CA ASN A 199 -2.42 42.78 5.74
C ASN A 199 -1.79 41.37 5.62
N GLU A 200 -1.13 40.88 6.67
CA GLU A 200 -0.62 39.51 6.68
C GLU A 200 -1.77 38.47 6.66
N ILE A 201 -2.82 38.69 7.48
CA ILE A 201 -4.02 37.81 7.42
C ILE A 201 -4.65 37.86 6.02
N LYS A 202 -4.77 39.04 5.44
CA LYS A 202 -5.29 39.20 4.08
C LYS A 202 -4.48 38.43 3.05
N LYS A 203 -3.15 38.48 3.09
CA LYS A 203 -2.27 37.72 2.18
C LYS A 203 -2.51 36.23 2.29
N ARG A 204 -2.69 35.69 3.53
CA ARG A 204 -3.00 34.26 3.74
C ARG A 204 -4.35 33.90 3.13
N VAL A 205 -5.37 34.72 3.36
CA VAL A 205 -6.71 34.51 2.80
C VAL A 205 -6.67 34.55 1.27
N ASP A 206 -6.00 35.56 0.68
CA ASP A 206 -5.84 35.70 -0.78
C ASP A 206 -5.05 34.52 -1.41
N LYS A 207 -4.23 33.82 -0.62
CA LYS A 207 -3.51 32.61 -1.03
C LYS A 207 -4.37 31.34 -0.91
N LEU A 208 -5.04 31.16 0.23
CA LEU A 208 -5.72 29.89 0.55
C LEU A 208 -7.10 29.75 -0.09
N LEU A 209 -7.88 30.82 -0.19
CA LEU A 209 -9.25 30.72 -0.72
C LEU A 209 -9.32 30.29 -2.19
N PRO A 210 -8.49 30.78 -3.12
CA PRO A 210 -8.53 30.29 -4.51
C PRO A 210 -8.22 28.81 -4.62
N GLU A 211 -7.28 28.30 -3.81
CA GLU A 211 -6.97 26.87 -3.78
C GLU A 211 -8.09 26.05 -3.12
N TYR A 212 -8.76 26.62 -2.11
CA TYR A 212 -9.92 25.97 -1.48
C TYR A 212 -11.12 25.88 -2.43
N GLU A 213 -11.35 26.89 -3.26
CA GLU A 213 -12.45 26.92 -4.25
C GLU A 213 -12.18 25.96 -5.44
N ASP A 214 -10.93 25.63 -5.71
CA ASP A 214 -10.54 24.69 -6.78
C ASP A 214 -10.27 23.31 -6.23
N ASP A 215 -11.22 22.40 -6.44
CA ASP A 215 -11.18 21.01 -5.94
C ASP A 215 -9.95 20.22 -6.44
N ARG A 216 -9.33 20.67 -7.55
CA ARG A 216 -8.17 19.98 -8.15
C ARG A 216 -6.98 19.94 -7.20
N TYR A 217 -6.73 20.96 -6.40
CA TYR A 217 -5.59 20.98 -5.47
C TYR A 217 -5.63 19.83 -4.46
N ALA A 218 -6.76 19.66 -3.78
CA ALA A 218 -6.92 18.57 -2.80
C ALA A 218 -6.98 17.19 -3.47
N ARG A 219 -7.63 17.10 -4.65
CA ARG A 219 -7.69 15.88 -5.46
C ARG A 219 -6.32 15.43 -5.93
N ASP A 220 -5.54 16.35 -6.52
CA ASP A 220 -4.22 16.04 -7.08
C ASP A 220 -3.23 15.68 -5.96
N ALA A 221 -3.31 16.35 -4.80
CA ALA A 221 -2.55 15.97 -3.61
C ALA A 221 -2.88 14.54 -3.16
N PHE A 222 -4.16 14.17 -3.16
CA PHE A 222 -4.60 12.80 -2.84
C PHE A 222 -4.09 11.77 -3.85
N ILE A 223 -4.16 12.04 -5.15
CA ILE A 223 -3.63 11.15 -6.19
C ILE A 223 -2.13 10.94 -6.00
N ASN A 224 -1.41 11.99 -5.63
CA ASN A 224 0.04 11.94 -5.46
C ASN A 224 0.47 11.21 -4.17
N ASP A 225 -0.30 11.33 -3.09
CA ASP A 225 0.01 10.67 -1.81
C ASP A 225 -1.24 10.24 -1.02
N SER A 226 -2.01 9.33 -1.60
CA SER A 226 -3.18 8.76 -0.94
C SER A 226 -2.81 7.97 0.32
N ALA A 227 -1.59 7.44 0.40
CA ALA A 227 -1.11 6.73 1.58
C ALA A 227 -1.03 7.67 2.80
N ALA A 228 -0.51 8.89 2.63
CA ALA A 228 -0.49 9.90 3.69
C ALA A 228 -1.91 10.35 4.08
N PHE A 229 -2.81 10.51 3.11
CA PHE A 229 -4.22 10.79 3.40
C PHE A 229 -4.86 9.71 4.28
N TYR A 230 -4.73 8.42 3.88
CA TYR A 230 -5.32 7.34 4.65
C TYR A 230 -4.67 7.18 6.03
N ALA A 231 -3.35 7.35 6.14
CA ALA A 231 -2.67 7.39 7.44
C ALA A 231 -3.21 8.51 8.35
N TYR A 232 -3.45 9.69 7.77
CA TYR A 232 -4.03 10.83 8.48
C TYR A 232 -5.45 10.54 8.99
N ILE A 233 -6.32 9.98 8.16
CA ILE A 233 -7.69 9.59 8.55
C ILE A 233 -7.68 8.48 9.60
N GLU A 234 -6.86 7.43 9.42
CA GLU A 234 -6.73 6.34 10.39
C GLU A 234 -6.31 6.82 11.78
N SER A 235 -5.39 7.77 11.85
CA SER A 235 -4.92 8.33 13.14
C SER A 235 -6.04 9.01 13.94
N ARG A 236 -7.18 9.33 13.30
CA ARG A 236 -8.33 10.03 13.89
C ARG A 236 -9.57 9.16 14.08
N THR A 237 -9.62 7.98 13.47
CA THR A 237 -10.80 7.10 13.51
C THR A 237 -10.79 6.12 14.67
N GLY A 238 -9.63 5.87 15.30
CA GLY A 238 -9.51 4.89 16.39
C GLY A 238 -9.88 3.47 15.95
N VAL A 239 -9.61 3.09 14.70
CA VAL A 239 -9.89 1.73 14.17
C VAL A 239 -9.30 0.68 15.11
N ALA A 240 -10.11 -0.33 15.40
CA ALA A 240 -9.82 -1.34 16.42
C ALA A 240 -8.46 -2.05 16.18
N PRO A 241 -7.67 -2.24 17.25
CA PRO A 241 -6.33 -2.83 17.17
C PRO A 241 -6.25 -4.23 16.61
N SER A 242 -7.33 -5.01 16.66
CA SER A 242 -7.39 -6.41 16.23
C SER A 242 -7.13 -6.60 14.71
N ALA A 243 -7.45 -5.61 13.88
CA ALA A 243 -7.18 -5.67 12.43
C ALA A 243 -5.67 -5.50 12.10
N HIS A 244 -4.86 -5.03 13.04
CA HIS A 244 -3.45 -4.68 12.82
C HIS A 244 -2.46 -5.75 13.27
N SER A 245 -2.92 -6.69 14.10
CA SER A 245 -2.08 -7.67 14.81
C SER A 245 -1.92 -9.01 14.09
N GLY A 246 -2.65 -9.24 12.99
CA GLY A 246 -2.68 -10.56 12.36
C GLY A 246 -3.18 -11.65 13.34
N ASP A 247 -2.60 -12.84 13.23
CA ASP A 247 -2.98 -14.01 14.06
C ASP A 247 -2.26 -14.08 15.41
N LEU A 248 -1.81 -12.95 15.98
CA LEU A 248 -1.08 -12.95 17.26
C LEU A 248 -2.03 -13.16 18.45
N PRO A 249 -1.57 -13.85 19.52
CA PRO A 249 -2.32 -13.98 20.76
C PRO A 249 -2.65 -12.62 21.40
N ALA A 250 -3.88 -12.47 21.92
CA ALA A 250 -4.39 -11.20 22.46
C ALA A 250 -3.49 -10.57 23.55
N ILE A 251 -2.92 -11.40 24.41
CA ILE A 251 -2.01 -10.95 25.49
C ILE A 251 -0.77 -10.27 24.88
N LEU A 252 -0.14 -10.90 23.90
CA LEU A 252 1.03 -10.34 23.21
C LEU A 252 0.69 -9.04 22.48
N VAL A 253 -0.50 -8.99 21.87
CA VAL A 253 -1.00 -7.78 21.20
C VAL A 253 -1.13 -6.61 22.18
N GLU A 254 -1.71 -6.84 23.35
CA GLU A 254 -1.89 -5.81 24.38
C GLU A 254 -0.54 -5.28 24.91
N GLU A 255 0.42 -6.17 25.20
CA GLU A 255 1.76 -5.79 25.64
C GLU A 255 2.49 -4.94 24.59
N ILE A 256 2.45 -5.34 23.31
CA ILE A 256 3.06 -4.60 22.22
C ILE A 256 2.40 -3.24 22.01
N GLN A 257 1.07 -3.16 22.08
CA GLN A 257 0.35 -1.90 21.93
C GLN A 257 0.70 -0.88 23.01
N ASN A 258 0.83 -1.34 24.26
CA ASN A 258 1.15 -0.50 25.40
C ASN A 258 2.63 -0.07 25.47
N MET A 259 3.50 -0.66 24.64
CA MET A 259 4.90 -0.29 24.57
C MET A 259 5.07 1.14 24.03
N ALA A 260 5.86 1.95 24.72
CA ALA A 260 6.29 3.26 24.22
C ALA A 260 7.25 3.09 23.05
N LEU A 261 7.04 3.86 21.99
CA LEU A 261 7.89 3.87 20.80
C LEU A 261 8.11 5.33 20.35
N ASP A 262 9.36 5.73 20.24
CA ASP A 262 9.71 7.04 19.70
C ASP A 262 10.14 6.90 18.24
N VAL A 263 9.31 7.42 17.34
CA VAL A 263 9.57 7.49 15.90
C VAL A 263 9.58 8.94 15.40
N SER A 264 9.84 9.89 16.29
CA SER A 264 9.88 11.33 15.95
C SER A 264 10.95 11.68 14.90
N GLY A 265 11.96 10.83 14.73
CA GLY A 265 12.97 10.95 13.68
C GLY A 265 12.48 10.54 12.27
N LEU A 266 11.26 9.99 12.13
CA LEU A 266 10.63 9.79 10.83
C LEU A 266 10.04 11.12 10.35
N THR A 267 10.76 11.82 9.50
CA THR A 267 10.38 13.15 8.99
C THR A 267 9.64 13.10 7.65
N GLY A 268 9.70 11.97 6.94
CA GLY A 268 9.10 11.77 5.61
C GLY A 268 7.61 11.46 5.63
N GLY A 269 6.99 11.23 6.80
CA GLY A 269 5.58 10.92 6.91
C GLY A 269 5.21 10.23 8.22
N THR A 270 3.98 9.75 8.32
CA THR A 270 3.44 9.06 9.51
C THR A 270 3.22 7.59 9.22
N LEU A 271 3.62 6.72 10.16
CA LEU A 271 3.32 5.29 10.08
C LEU A 271 1.81 5.05 10.19
N ARG A 272 1.27 4.21 9.33
CA ARG A 272 -0.10 3.71 9.49
C ARG A 272 -0.18 2.83 10.75
N PRO A 273 -1.36 2.71 11.39
CA PRO A 273 -1.51 1.95 12.63
C PRO A 273 -0.93 0.54 12.59
N TYR A 274 -1.16 -0.19 11.49
CA TYR A 274 -0.57 -1.53 11.34
C TYR A 274 0.96 -1.50 11.15
N GLN A 275 1.51 -0.48 10.50
CA GLN A 275 2.96 -0.30 10.37
C GLN A 275 3.60 0.05 11.72
N LEU A 276 2.94 0.94 12.47
CA LEU A 276 3.33 1.27 13.84
C LEU A 276 3.33 0.03 14.73
N PHE A 277 2.27 -0.80 14.62
CA PHE A 277 2.20 -2.08 15.33
C PHE A 277 3.34 -3.02 14.94
N GLY A 278 3.63 -3.18 13.64
CA GLY A 278 4.74 -4.02 13.16
C GLY A 278 6.11 -3.51 13.61
N THR A 279 6.30 -2.19 13.68
CA THR A 279 7.50 -1.56 14.24
C THR A 279 7.64 -1.87 15.74
N LYS A 280 6.56 -1.67 16.52
CA LYS A 280 6.52 -2.03 17.96
C LYS A 280 6.80 -3.52 18.18
N TYR A 281 6.17 -4.38 17.36
CA TYR A 281 6.39 -5.82 17.41
C TYR A 281 7.87 -6.19 17.22
N ALA A 282 8.52 -5.58 16.22
CA ALA A 282 9.94 -5.85 15.95
C ALA A 282 10.87 -5.33 17.06
N VAL A 283 10.57 -4.17 17.63
CA VAL A 283 11.34 -3.62 18.78
C VAL A 283 11.11 -4.46 20.04
N TYR A 284 9.86 -4.82 20.34
CA TYR A 284 9.50 -5.60 21.52
C TYR A 284 10.18 -6.98 21.54
N ASN A 285 10.09 -7.71 20.43
CA ASN A 285 10.64 -9.06 20.32
C ASN A 285 12.10 -9.12 19.90
N LYS A 286 12.71 -7.99 19.49
CA LYS A 286 14.10 -7.82 19.06
C LYS A 286 14.51 -8.63 17.83
N ARG A 287 14.12 -9.88 17.70
CA ARG A 287 14.55 -10.81 16.66
C ARG A 287 13.32 -11.41 15.97
N THR A 288 12.94 -10.86 14.83
CA THR A 288 11.63 -11.11 14.20
C THR A 288 11.70 -11.31 12.70
N LEU A 289 10.73 -12.06 12.17
CA LEU A 289 10.44 -12.22 10.76
C LEU A 289 9.09 -11.56 10.46
N ILE A 290 9.10 -10.51 9.65
CA ILE A 290 7.90 -9.85 9.14
C ILE A 290 7.56 -10.43 7.78
N GLY A 291 6.53 -11.27 7.75
CA GLY A 291 6.00 -11.95 6.57
C GLY A 291 4.83 -11.21 5.91
N ASP A 292 4.69 -9.92 6.14
CA ASP A 292 3.64 -9.08 5.57
C ASP A 292 3.59 -9.19 4.04
N GLU A 293 2.40 -9.25 3.49
CA GLU A 293 2.19 -9.29 2.04
C GLU A 293 2.85 -8.08 1.36
N MET A 294 3.22 -8.25 0.10
CA MET A 294 3.86 -7.18 -0.68
C MET A 294 2.98 -5.93 -0.74
N GLY A 295 3.62 -4.75 -0.69
CA GLY A 295 2.90 -3.47 -0.71
C GLY A 295 2.43 -2.98 0.66
N LEU A 296 2.66 -3.71 1.75
CA LEU A 296 2.35 -3.28 3.13
C LEU A 296 3.42 -2.38 3.77
N GLY A 297 4.45 -1.98 3.03
CA GLY A 297 5.44 -1.03 3.52
C GLY A 297 6.37 -1.62 4.59
N LYS A 298 6.86 -2.84 4.41
CA LYS A 298 7.86 -3.45 5.31
C LYS A 298 9.12 -2.60 5.48
N THR A 299 9.58 -1.96 4.41
CA THR A 299 10.72 -1.03 4.44
C THR A 299 10.50 0.09 5.44
N ILE A 300 9.31 0.71 5.42
CA ILE A 300 8.98 1.81 6.33
C ILE A 300 8.88 1.33 7.79
N GLN A 301 8.37 0.13 8.03
CA GLN A 301 8.39 -0.49 9.37
C GLN A 301 9.83 -0.68 9.86
N ALA A 302 10.73 -1.15 9.01
CA ALA A 302 12.15 -1.30 9.35
C ALA A 302 12.82 0.06 9.62
N LEU A 303 12.48 1.10 8.85
CA LEU A 303 12.95 2.46 9.12
C LEU A 303 12.43 2.99 10.45
N GLY A 304 11.19 2.65 10.83
CA GLY A 304 10.63 2.95 12.15
C GLY A 304 11.45 2.30 13.28
N VAL A 305 11.86 1.03 13.13
CA VAL A 305 12.74 0.33 14.08
C VAL A 305 14.09 1.04 14.19
N ILE A 306 14.76 1.28 13.07
CA ILE A 306 16.06 1.95 13.05
C ILE A 306 15.97 3.34 13.70
N THR A 307 14.96 4.13 13.33
CA THR A 307 14.79 5.48 13.87
C THR A 307 14.60 5.47 15.38
N HIS A 308 13.75 4.57 15.91
CA HIS A 308 13.58 4.41 17.34
C HIS A 308 14.91 4.08 18.05
N LEU A 309 15.67 3.13 17.50
CA LEU A 309 16.96 2.73 18.07
C LEU A 309 17.97 3.87 18.05
N PHE A 310 17.96 4.72 17.00
CA PHE A 310 18.82 5.91 16.94
C PHE A 310 18.47 6.93 18.04
N THR A 311 17.19 7.07 18.44
CA THR A 311 16.81 7.91 19.58
C THR A 311 17.34 7.35 20.91
N GLU A 312 17.59 6.05 20.99
CA GLU A 312 18.21 5.36 22.15
C GLU A 312 19.74 5.31 22.07
N ASN A 313 20.37 6.07 21.17
CA ASN A 313 21.81 6.07 20.90
C ASN A 313 22.39 4.73 20.40
N LYS A 314 21.54 3.89 19.79
CA LYS A 314 21.92 2.68 19.07
C LYS A 314 22.05 3.02 17.59
N THR A 315 23.26 3.30 17.12
CA THR A 315 23.49 4.02 15.85
C THR A 315 24.19 3.19 14.77
N ARG A 316 24.44 1.91 15.00
CA ARG A 316 25.02 0.98 14.01
C ARG A 316 23.93 0.09 13.41
N ALA A 317 23.28 0.60 12.36
CA ALA A 317 22.30 -0.17 11.60
C ALA A 317 22.91 -0.75 10.33
N PHE A 318 22.54 -1.99 9.99
CA PHE A 318 23.02 -2.69 8.82
C PHE A 318 21.85 -3.29 8.03
N VAL A 319 21.78 -3.01 6.74
CA VAL A 319 20.73 -3.49 5.84
C VAL A 319 21.36 -4.41 4.79
N ILE A 320 20.87 -5.66 4.74
CA ILE A 320 21.18 -6.63 3.67
C ILE A 320 19.94 -6.75 2.81
N CYS A 321 20.04 -6.36 1.54
CA CYS A 321 18.91 -6.38 0.60
C CYS A 321 19.36 -6.82 -0.80
N PRO A 322 18.44 -7.25 -1.69
CA PRO A 322 18.79 -7.55 -3.08
C PRO A 322 19.48 -6.37 -3.75
N LYS A 323 20.43 -6.64 -4.63
CA LYS A 323 21.17 -5.61 -5.37
C LYS A 323 20.23 -4.62 -6.09
N SER A 324 19.14 -5.12 -6.65
CA SER A 324 18.15 -4.34 -7.40
C SER A 324 17.42 -3.28 -6.57
N VAL A 325 17.41 -3.39 -5.24
CA VAL A 325 16.67 -2.48 -4.33
C VAL A 325 17.58 -1.62 -3.46
N MET A 326 18.92 -1.76 -3.56
CA MET A 326 19.86 -1.00 -2.72
C MET A 326 19.69 0.51 -2.86
N ALA A 327 19.54 1.02 -4.09
CA ALA A 327 19.33 2.45 -4.32
C ALA A 327 17.97 2.92 -3.79
N ASN A 328 16.92 2.11 -3.95
CA ASN A 328 15.61 2.42 -3.36
C ASN A 328 15.68 2.48 -1.82
N TRP A 329 16.41 1.56 -1.19
CA TRP A 329 16.66 1.62 0.24
C TRP A 329 17.37 2.92 0.65
N ALA A 330 18.42 3.31 -0.05
CA ALA A 330 19.15 4.55 0.23
C ALA A 330 18.24 5.78 0.08
N HIS A 331 17.44 5.84 -0.98
CA HIS A 331 16.48 6.91 -1.22
C HIS A 331 15.38 6.97 -0.13
N GLU A 332 14.80 5.82 0.25
CA GLU A 332 13.78 5.76 1.31
C GLU A 332 14.35 6.19 2.68
N ILE A 333 15.58 5.78 3.01
CA ILE A 333 16.25 6.23 4.24
C ILE A 333 16.39 7.75 4.24
N GLU A 334 16.91 8.33 3.16
CA GLU A 334 17.08 9.77 3.03
C GLU A 334 15.76 10.52 3.14
N LYS A 335 14.74 10.03 2.41
CA LYS A 335 13.39 10.61 2.40
C LYS A 335 12.73 10.59 3.77
N TRP A 336 12.88 9.49 4.51
CA TRP A 336 12.09 9.26 5.74
C TRP A 336 12.82 9.63 7.03
N THR A 337 14.15 9.60 7.07
CA THR A 337 14.87 9.67 8.35
C THR A 337 15.97 10.74 8.40
N GLY A 338 16.52 11.13 7.28
CA GLY A 338 17.72 11.99 7.24
C GLY A 338 18.98 11.36 7.84
N ILE A 339 18.96 10.06 8.20
CA ILE A 339 20.13 9.34 8.72
C ILE A 339 21.13 9.10 7.59
N PRO A 340 22.45 9.33 7.81
CA PRO A 340 23.46 9.10 6.78
C PRO A 340 23.50 7.64 6.32
N VAL A 341 23.65 7.44 5.00
CA VAL A 341 23.72 6.12 4.37
C VAL A 341 25.12 5.86 3.83
N LYS A 342 25.61 4.66 4.04
CA LYS A 342 26.86 4.13 3.47
C LYS A 342 26.55 2.89 2.64
N ILE A 343 27.05 2.85 1.40
CA ILE A 343 26.80 1.72 0.49
C ILE A 343 28.05 0.87 0.36
N PHE A 344 28.01 -0.35 0.89
CA PHE A 344 29.07 -1.33 0.75
C PHE A 344 28.99 -2.07 -0.59
N HIS A 345 29.35 -1.35 -1.67
CA HIS A 345 29.35 -1.89 -3.02
C HIS A 345 30.36 -1.14 -3.91
N GLY A 346 30.92 -1.83 -4.91
CA GLY A 346 31.86 -1.23 -5.86
C GLY A 346 33.24 -0.95 -5.30
N SER A 347 33.98 0.03 -5.88
CA SER A 347 35.36 0.34 -5.54
C SER A 347 35.54 1.09 -4.22
N LYS A 348 34.53 1.81 -3.76
CA LYS A 348 34.59 2.61 -2.52
C LYS A 348 34.03 1.86 -1.29
N ARG A 349 33.74 0.56 -1.40
CA ARG A 349 33.12 -0.21 -0.34
C ARG A 349 33.91 -0.21 0.98
N ASP A 350 35.23 -0.32 0.92
CA ASP A 350 36.06 -0.41 2.12
C ASP A 350 36.16 0.93 2.86
N GLU A 351 36.06 2.05 2.13
CA GLU A 351 35.93 3.40 2.69
C GLU A 351 34.58 3.56 3.37
N ALA A 352 33.49 3.18 2.70
CA ALA A 352 32.15 3.23 3.25
C ALA A 352 32.01 2.40 4.55
N TYR A 353 32.68 1.22 4.61
CA TYR A 353 32.66 0.37 5.80
C TYR A 353 33.42 1.03 6.96
N LYS A 354 34.60 1.64 6.73
CA LYS A 354 35.35 2.35 7.76
C LYS A 354 34.56 3.54 8.31
N GLU A 355 33.97 4.34 7.43
CA GLU A 355 33.16 5.48 7.83
C GLU A 355 31.93 5.04 8.67
N TRP A 356 31.28 3.91 8.31
CA TRP A 356 30.17 3.35 9.08
C TRP A 356 30.59 2.90 10.48
N LEU A 357 31.80 2.36 10.65
CA LEU A 357 32.33 1.98 11.97
C LEU A 357 32.62 3.19 12.86
N GLU A 358 32.92 4.35 12.27
CA GLU A 358 33.35 5.56 12.98
C GLU A 358 32.17 6.53 13.24
N THR A 359 31.12 6.51 12.40
CA THR A 359 30.05 7.50 12.44
C THR A 359 28.66 6.85 12.49
N PRO A 360 27.72 7.43 13.28
CA PRO A 360 26.32 6.99 13.27
C PRO A 360 25.74 7.01 11.86
N SER A 361 25.42 5.84 11.31
CA SER A 361 24.92 5.71 9.93
C SER A 361 24.32 4.32 9.67
N ILE A 362 23.68 4.17 8.53
CA ILE A 362 23.14 2.89 8.04
C ILE A 362 24.06 2.37 6.94
N LEU A 363 24.57 1.14 7.09
CA LEU A 363 25.31 0.44 6.04
C LEU A 363 24.37 -0.41 5.21
N ILE A 364 24.42 -0.30 3.89
CA ILE A 364 23.62 -1.12 2.95
C ILE A 364 24.55 -2.00 2.13
N THR A 365 24.21 -3.29 2.01
CA THR A 365 24.89 -4.22 1.10
C THR A 365 23.92 -5.26 0.52
N ASN A 366 24.40 -6.06 -0.43
CA ASN A 366 23.67 -7.23 -0.92
C ASN A 366 24.29 -8.54 -0.39
N PRO A 367 23.51 -9.65 -0.36
CA PRO A 367 24.00 -10.91 0.21
C PRO A 367 25.31 -11.42 -0.39
N GLU A 368 25.53 -11.21 -1.70
CA GLU A 368 26.72 -11.68 -2.41
C GLU A 368 28.00 -10.92 -2.01
N HIS A 369 27.86 -9.64 -1.60
CA HIS A 369 28.99 -8.82 -1.20
C HIS A 369 29.38 -8.98 0.26
N THR A 370 28.56 -9.63 1.09
CA THR A 370 28.89 -9.92 2.49
C THR A 370 30.19 -10.73 2.64
N LYS A 371 30.56 -11.52 1.63
CA LYS A 371 31.85 -12.24 1.60
C LYS A 371 33.08 -11.34 1.61
N ASN A 372 32.92 -10.06 1.28
CA ASN A 372 34.02 -9.09 1.23
C ASN A 372 34.13 -8.27 2.53
N LEU A 373 33.20 -8.49 3.50
CA LEU A 373 33.27 -7.88 4.82
C LEU A 373 34.22 -8.64 5.72
N ASP A 374 35.00 -7.93 6.49
CA ASP A 374 35.72 -8.49 7.63
C ASP A 374 34.80 -8.64 8.81
N ILE A 375 34.01 -9.76 8.79
CA ILE A 375 33.03 -10.04 9.83
C ILE A 375 33.68 -10.35 11.17
N ASP A 376 34.93 -10.87 11.17
CA ASP A 376 35.65 -11.18 12.40
C ASP A 376 36.07 -9.90 13.14
N ALA A 377 36.41 -8.86 12.40
CA ALA A 377 36.72 -7.54 12.94
C ALA A 377 35.45 -6.73 13.35
N LEU A 378 34.28 -7.19 13.03
CA LEU A 378 33.02 -6.55 13.44
C LEU A 378 32.71 -6.89 14.91
N ASP A 379 32.71 -5.90 15.79
CA ASP A 379 32.45 -6.08 17.23
C ASP A 379 30.96 -6.37 17.46
N TYR A 380 30.09 -5.45 17.02
CA TYR A 380 28.63 -5.54 17.20
C TYR A 380 27.87 -4.72 16.16
N VAL A 381 26.59 -5.02 16.02
CA VAL A 381 25.58 -4.28 15.24
C VAL A 381 24.37 -4.05 16.15
N ASP A 382 23.88 -2.82 16.21
CA ASP A 382 22.67 -2.55 16.99
C ASP A 382 21.44 -3.15 16.31
N CYS A 383 21.30 -2.93 14.99
CA CYS A 383 20.17 -3.39 14.22
C CYS A 383 20.59 -3.96 12.86
N LEU A 384 20.23 -5.21 12.61
CA LEU A 384 20.37 -5.87 11.32
C LEU A 384 18.99 -6.02 10.67
N ILE A 385 18.84 -5.46 9.47
CA ILE A 385 17.68 -5.68 8.62
C ILE A 385 18.07 -6.60 7.47
N ILE A 386 17.30 -7.65 7.23
CA ILE A 386 17.49 -8.54 6.07
C ILE A 386 16.20 -8.50 5.24
N ASP A 387 16.29 -7.82 4.11
CA ASP A 387 15.18 -7.76 3.16
C ASP A 387 15.23 -8.95 2.19
N GLU A 388 14.05 -9.45 1.82
CA GLU A 388 13.87 -10.67 1.04
C GLU A 388 14.62 -11.88 1.66
N ALA A 389 14.28 -12.17 2.92
CA ALA A 389 14.96 -13.20 3.74
C ALA A 389 15.02 -14.59 3.08
N HIS A 390 14.15 -14.87 2.09
CA HIS A 390 14.22 -16.09 1.30
C HIS A 390 15.57 -16.28 0.56
N LEU A 391 16.35 -15.20 0.35
CA LEU A 391 17.69 -15.26 -0.26
C LEU A 391 18.74 -15.96 0.63
N ILE A 392 18.47 -16.03 1.94
CA ILE A 392 19.36 -16.68 2.92
C ILE A 392 18.80 -17.98 3.49
N LYS A 393 17.81 -18.59 2.82
CA LYS A 393 17.14 -19.81 3.27
C LYS A 393 18.02 -21.08 3.24
N ASN A 394 19.07 -21.11 2.43
CA ASN A 394 19.94 -22.29 2.31
C ASN A 394 21.18 -22.13 3.21
N PRO A 395 21.29 -22.90 4.33
CA PRO A 395 22.38 -22.76 5.29
C PRO A 395 23.76 -23.09 4.73
N LYS A 396 23.84 -23.81 3.60
CA LYS A 396 25.10 -24.24 2.99
C LYS A 396 25.78 -23.14 2.15
N THR A 397 25.07 -22.07 1.84
CA THR A 397 25.63 -20.98 1.01
C THR A 397 26.44 -19.99 1.83
N GLN A 398 27.55 -19.49 1.28
CA GLN A 398 28.42 -18.54 1.95
C GLN A 398 27.66 -17.25 2.36
N ARG A 399 26.75 -16.77 1.51
CA ARG A 399 25.92 -15.60 1.82
C ARG A 399 25.04 -15.79 3.06
N THR A 400 24.48 -17.01 3.24
CA THR A 400 23.69 -17.36 4.43
C THR A 400 24.57 -17.43 5.67
N GLN A 401 25.74 -18.08 5.58
CA GLN A 401 26.69 -18.19 6.69
C GLN A 401 27.15 -16.80 7.15
N ASN A 402 27.46 -15.90 6.21
CA ASN A 402 27.84 -14.53 6.54
C ASN A 402 26.70 -13.75 7.19
N ALA A 403 25.47 -13.85 6.67
CA ALA A 403 24.30 -13.21 7.26
C ALA A 403 24.04 -13.72 8.69
N MET A 404 24.19 -15.04 8.92
CA MET A 404 24.09 -15.64 10.26
C MET A 404 25.17 -15.12 11.22
N ALA A 405 26.42 -14.99 10.74
CA ALA A 405 27.52 -14.47 11.56
C ALA A 405 27.30 -13.00 11.96
N ILE A 406 26.77 -12.18 11.05
CA ILE A 406 26.38 -10.80 11.34
C ILE A 406 25.19 -10.78 12.32
N ALA A 407 24.16 -11.61 12.10
CA ALA A 407 23.01 -11.72 12.97
C ALA A 407 23.37 -12.15 14.40
N ALA A 408 24.41 -13.01 14.56
CA ALA A 408 24.91 -13.41 15.89
C ALA A 408 25.55 -12.25 16.64
N LYS A 409 26.07 -11.24 15.94
CA LYS A 409 26.66 -10.01 16.50
C LYS A 409 25.65 -8.86 16.61
N SER A 410 24.36 -9.10 16.28
CA SER A 410 23.32 -8.07 16.23
C SER A 410 22.36 -8.23 17.40
N GLU A 411 22.05 -7.10 18.09
CA GLU A 411 21.05 -7.09 19.18
C GLU A 411 19.64 -7.23 18.60
N TYR A 412 19.30 -6.37 17.63
CA TYR A 412 18.03 -6.42 16.91
C TYR A 412 18.22 -7.02 15.53
N VAL A 413 17.36 -7.96 15.17
CA VAL A 413 17.37 -8.59 13.83
C VAL A 413 15.96 -8.61 13.30
N MET A 414 15.70 -7.88 12.25
CA MET A 414 14.42 -7.88 11.55
C MET A 414 14.62 -8.47 10.16
N MET A 415 14.10 -9.65 9.95
CA MET A 415 14.01 -10.27 8.63
C MET A 415 12.66 -9.92 8.00
N MET A 416 12.66 -9.69 6.70
CA MET A 416 11.44 -9.35 5.95
C MET A 416 11.33 -10.22 4.72
N THR A 417 10.11 -10.66 4.41
CA THR A 417 9.80 -11.35 3.16
C THR A 417 8.38 -11.00 2.72
N GLY A 418 8.18 -10.81 1.43
CA GLY A 418 6.85 -10.54 0.85
C GLY A 418 6.18 -11.81 0.33
N THR A 419 6.97 -12.84 0.09
CA THR A 419 6.47 -14.16 -0.23
C THR A 419 6.28 -14.93 1.08
N PRO A 420 5.12 -15.55 1.30
CA PRO A 420 5.02 -16.56 2.34
C PRO A 420 6.22 -17.48 2.11
N ILE A 421 6.81 -17.96 3.19
CA ILE A 421 7.92 -18.90 3.06
C ILE A 421 7.38 -20.01 2.20
N GLU A 422 7.58 -19.81 0.90
CA GLU A 422 7.06 -20.67 -0.13
C GLU A 422 7.69 -22.03 0.14
N ASN A 423 6.87 -22.98 0.54
CA ASN A 423 7.11 -24.37 0.25
C ASN A 423 7.97 -25.18 1.21
N ASN A 424 8.44 -24.68 2.38
CA ASN A 424 9.17 -25.61 3.23
C ASN A 424 9.19 -25.19 4.71
N VAL A 425 8.54 -25.98 5.55
CA VAL A 425 8.67 -25.89 7.02
C VAL A 425 10.14 -25.83 7.45
N ASN A 426 11.04 -26.50 6.70
CA ASN A 426 12.47 -26.46 6.97
C ASN A 426 13.09 -25.10 6.71
N GLU A 427 12.63 -24.33 5.71
CA GLU A 427 13.09 -22.96 5.46
C GLU A 427 12.66 -22.02 6.58
N MET A 428 11.40 -22.14 7.02
CA MET A 428 10.91 -21.39 8.16
C MET A 428 11.67 -21.74 9.44
N LYS A 429 11.86 -23.04 9.73
CA LYS A 429 12.67 -23.51 10.85
C LYS A 429 14.09 -22.93 10.79
N HIS A 430 14.70 -22.87 9.60
CA HIS A 430 16.03 -22.29 9.44
C HIS A 430 16.04 -20.79 9.80
N LEU A 431 15.11 -20.00 9.27
CA LEU A 431 15.03 -18.56 9.57
C LEU A 431 14.69 -18.30 11.05
N LEU A 432 13.73 -19.05 11.61
CA LEU A 432 13.39 -18.99 13.03
C LEU A 432 14.58 -19.40 13.91
N GLY A 433 15.37 -20.39 13.49
CA GLY A 433 16.58 -20.82 14.19
C GLY A 433 17.68 -19.74 14.25
N ILE A 434 17.76 -18.86 13.25
CA ILE A 434 18.67 -17.69 13.28
C ILE A 434 18.12 -16.63 14.23
N LEU A 435 16.80 -16.44 14.28
CA LEU A 435 16.14 -15.41 15.08
C LEU A 435 16.03 -15.83 16.55
N GLN A 436 15.36 -16.93 16.80
CA GLN A 436 15.02 -17.43 18.14
C GLN A 436 15.16 -18.98 18.19
N PRO A 437 16.37 -19.52 18.42
CA PRO A 437 16.65 -20.97 18.34
C PRO A 437 15.74 -21.84 19.22
N HIS A 438 15.32 -21.33 20.39
CA HIS A 438 14.47 -22.05 21.33
C HIS A 438 13.10 -22.43 20.74
N ILE A 439 12.57 -21.63 19.79
CA ILE A 439 11.31 -21.93 19.07
C ILE A 439 11.48 -23.25 18.28
N VAL A 440 12.60 -23.36 17.56
CA VAL A 440 12.86 -24.56 16.74
C VAL A 440 13.09 -25.80 17.62
N GLU A 441 13.79 -25.63 18.74
CA GLU A 441 13.98 -26.72 19.73
C GLU A 441 12.64 -27.23 20.28
N GLU A 442 11.69 -26.33 20.57
CA GLU A 442 10.37 -26.71 21.04
C GLU A 442 9.52 -27.37 19.94
N MET A 443 9.62 -26.87 18.71
CA MET A 443 8.97 -27.51 17.53
C MET A 443 9.43 -28.97 17.35
N GLU A 444 10.69 -29.27 17.63
CA GLU A 444 11.25 -30.63 17.48
C GLU A 444 10.89 -31.55 18.65
N ARG A 445 10.72 -31.00 19.85
CA ARG A 445 10.41 -31.79 21.07
C ARG A 445 8.94 -32.13 21.19
N ASN A 446 8.03 -31.32 20.64
CA ASN A 446 6.60 -31.41 20.93
C ASN A 446 5.78 -31.81 19.69
N PRO A 447 5.29 -33.06 19.56
CA PRO A 447 4.48 -33.51 18.42
C PRO A 447 3.15 -32.75 18.23
N ARG A 448 2.62 -32.09 19.31
CA ARG A 448 1.39 -31.29 19.26
C ARG A 448 1.59 -29.97 18.49
N MET A 449 2.82 -29.57 18.20
CA MET A 449 3.13 -28.41 17.39
C MET A 449 2.74 -28.55 15.90
N ASN A 450 2.21 -29.74 15.52
CA ASN A 450 1.53 -29.93 14.24
C ASN A 450 0.08 -29.40 14.25
N GLU A 451 -0.47 -29.04 15.41
CA GLU A 451 -1.78 -28.40 15.52
C GLU A 451 -1.65 -26.91 15.20
N PRO A 452 -2.47 -26.34 14.30
CA PRO A 452 -2.32 -24.95 13.81
C PRO A 452 -2.26 -23.89 14.92
N GLU A 453 -3.12 -23.99 15.92
CA GLU A 453 -3.18 -22.99 17.02
C GLU A 453 -1.97 -23.04 17.95
N ALA A 454 -1.48 -24.25 18.26
CA ALA A 454 -0.28 -24.41 19.07
C ALA A 454 0.97 -23.87 18.37
N PHE A 455 1.05 -24.11 17.07
CA PHE A 455 2.13 -23.57 16.23
C PHE A 455 2.09 -22.05 16.14
N LYS A 456 0.92 -21.45 15.88
CA LYS A 456 0.74 -19.99 15.86
C LYS A 456 1.24 -19.34 17.15
N THR A 457 0.83 -19.90 18.29
CA THR A 457 1.23 -19.40 19.62
C THR A 457 2.74 -19.50 19.80
N LEU A 458 3.36 -20.61 19.40
CA LEU A 458 4.79 -20.83 19.56
C LEU A 458 5.62 -19.86 18.70
N VAL A 459 5.24 -19.61 17.45
CA VAL A 459 6.00 -18.76 16.52
C VAL A 459 5.69 -17.27 16.69
N SER A 460 4.62 -16.92 17.42
CA SER A 460 4.12 -15.56 17.58
C SER A 460 5.14 -14.54 18.09
N PRO A 461 6.17 -14.88 18.91
CA PRO A 461 7.21 -13.94 19.29
C PRO A 461 8.22 -13.64 18.16
N ALA A 462 8.30 -14.51 17.14
CA ALA A 462 9.30 -14.38 16.08
C ALA A 462 8.69 -14.12 14.69
N TYR A 463 7.39 -14.35 14.50
CA TYR A 463 6.75 -14.27 13.18
C TYR A 463 5.44 -13.47 13.21
N LEU A 464 5.38 -12.41 12.40
CA LEU A 464 4.18 -11.61 12.16
C LEU A 464 3.87 -11.61 10.66
N ARG A 465 2.64 -11.98 10.28
CA ARG A 465 2.16 -11.93 8.90
C ARG A 465 0.78 -11.30 8.83
N ARG A 466 0.60 -10.40 7.85
CA ARG A 466 -0.69 -9.76 7.54
C ARG A 466 -0.93 -9.75 6.04
N LYS A 467 -2.19 -9.92 5.65
CA LYS A 467 -2.62 -9.81 4.24
C LYS A 467 -3.06 -8.38 3.94
N ARG A 468 -2.88 -7.93 2.70
CA ARG A 468 -3.32 -6.59 2.27
C ARG A 468 -4.82 -6.38 2.49
N ILE A 469 -5.62 -7.37 2.17
CA ILE A 469 -7.08 -7.30 2.31
C ILE A 469 -7.53 -7.08 3.77
N ASP A 470 -6.74 -7.53 4.73
CA ASP A 470 -7.06 -7.39 6.14
C ASP A 470 -6.76 -5.98 6.67
N VAL A 471 -5.68 -5.36 6.19
CA VAL A 471 -5.16 -4.08 6.73
C VAL A 471 -5.35 -2.87 5.81
N LEU A 472 -5.47 -3.06 4.48
CA LEU A 472 -5.67 -1.98 3.51
C LEU A 472 -7.09 -2.04 2.95
N LYS A 473 -8.06 -1.66 3.78
CA LYS A 473 -9.50 -1.66 3.41
C LYS A 473 -9.86 -0.68 2.29
N GLU A 474 -9.00 0.30 2.03
CA GLU A 474 -9.17 1.31 0.99
C GLU A 474 -8.68 0.89 -0.38
N LEU A 475 -7.91 -0.19 -0.50
CA LEU A 475 -7.41 -0.61 -1.81
C LEU A 475 -8.54 -0.76 -2.82
N PRO A 476 -8.34 -0.26 -4.04
CA PRO A 476 -9.29 -0.44 -5.13
C PRO A 476 -9.41 -1.92 -5.52
N GLU A 477 -10.38 -2.22 -6.37
CA GLU A 477 -10.56 -3.57 -6.89
C GLU A 477 -9.45 -3.93 -7.88
N ILE A 478 -9.21 -5.23 -8.02
CA ILE A 478 -8.30 -5.78 -9.00
C ILE A 478 -9.04 -6.79 -9.87
N ASP A 479 -9.04 -6.56 -11.17
CA ASP A 479 -9.68 -7.41 -12.15
C ASP A 479 -8.65 -8.14 -13.00
N PHE A 480 -8.89 -9.43 -13.25
CA PHE A 480 -8.05 -10.24 -14.11
C PHE A 480 -8.78 -10.56 -15.41
N ILE A 481 -8.20 -10.20 -16.53
CA ILE A 481 -8.73 -10.44 -17.86
C ILE A 481 -7.73 -11.31 -18.64
N GLU A 482 -8.15 -12.51 -19.03
CA GLU A 482 -7.39 -13.34 -19.94
C GLU A 482 -7.77 -12.98 -21.39
N LYS A 483 -6.77 -12.58 -22.18
CA LYS A 483 -6.95 -12.23 -23.59
C LYS A 483 -6.20 -13.23 -24.45
N PHE A 484 -6.95 -14.02 -25.19
CA PHE A 484 -6.42 -15.06 -26.08
C PHE A 484 -6.05 -14.48 -27.44
N SER A 485 -5.02 -15.04 -28.04
CA SER A 485 -4.49 -14.64 -29.36
C SER A 485 -4.18 -15.88 -30.18
N GLU A 486 -4.56 -15.87 -31.45
CA GLU A 486 -4.13 -16.87 -32.40
C GLU A 486 -2.70 -16.59 -32.87
N MET A 487 -1.94 -17.63 -33.13
CA MET A 487 -0.61 -17.48 -33.76
C MET A 487 -0.76 -17.40 -35.29
N SER A 488 -0.06 -16.45 -35.91
CA SER A 488 0.13 -16.44 -37.35
C SER A 488 0.85 -17.70 -37.85
N ASP A 489 0.79 -17.98 -39.13
CA ASP A 489 1.45 -19.16 -39.69
C ASP A 489 2.96 -19.19 -39.39
N LYS A 490 3.63 -18.06 -39.49
CA LYS A 490 5.07 -17.92 -39.11
C LYS A 490 5.34 -18.22 -37.64
N GLU A 491 4.52 -17.67 -36.77
CA GLU A 491 4.62 -17.92 -35.30
C GLU A 491 4.34 -19.39 -34.99
N ARG A 492 3.35 -19.97 -35.64
CA ARG A 492 2.99 -21.39 -35.52
C ARG A 492 4.11 -22.31 -35.99
N ASP A 493 4.76 -22.00 -37.11
CA ASP A 493 5.90 -22.75 -37.62
C ASP A 493 7.07 -22.70 -36.62
N TYR A 494 7.40 -21.51 -36.12
CA TYR A 494 8.42 -21.34 -35.09
C TYR A 494 8.08 -22.06 -33.78
N TYR A 495 6.82 -22.05 -33.40
CA TYR A 495 6.31 -22.80 -32.25
C TYR A 495 6.50 -24.30 -32.43
N ASN A 496 6.11 -24.82 -33.59
CA ASN A 496 6.22 -26.24 -33.93
C ASN A 496 7.68 -26.74 -33.97
N GLU A 497 8.63 -25.89 -34.34
CA GLU A 497 10.05 -26.21 -34.21
C GLU A 497 10.43 -26.39 -32.72
N GLY A 498 9.99 -25.49 -31.82
CA GLY A 498 10.22 -25.66 -30.41
C GLY A 498 9.62 -26.95 -29.84
N VAL A 499 8.44 -27.33 -30.31
CA VAL A 499 7.83 -28.62 -29.93
C VAL A 499 8.69 -29.82 -30.32
N ARG A 500 9.28 -29.79 -31.53
CA ARG A 500 10.17 -30.87 -32.01
C ARG A 500 11.47 -30.98 -31.19
N GLU A 501 11.92 -29.87 -30.63
CA GLU A 501 13.08 -29.82 -29.72
C GLU A 501 12.79 -30.40 -28.33
N GLY A 502 11.53 -30.71 -28.02
CA GLY A 502 11.11 -31.26 -26.74
C GLY A 502 11.22 -30.25 -25.60
N LEU A 503 11.60 -30.70 -24.40
CA LEU A 503 11.74 -29.83 -23.22
C LEU A 503 12.75 -28.69 -23.44
N SER A 504 13.79 -28.88 -24.26
CA SER A 504 14.75 -27.83 -24.59
C SER A 504 14.15 -26.69 -25.41
N GLY A 505 13.06 -26.95 -26.15
CA GLY A 505 12.32 -25.98 -26.96
C GLY A 505 11.27 -25.16 -26.19
N LEU A 506 11.07 -25.39 -24.90
CA LEU A 506 10.04 -24.67 -24.11
C LEU A 506 10.16 -23.15 -24.21
N MET A 507 11.36 -22.59 -24.10
CA MET A 507 11.57 -21.14 -24.21
C MET A 507 11.27 -20.63 -25.62
N LYS A 508 11.50 -21.42 -26.65
CA LYS A 508 11.15 -21.13 -28.04
C LYS A 508 9.64 -21.11 -28.21
N MET A 509 8.94 -22.11 -27.64
CA MET A 509 7.47 -22.18 -27.67
C MET A 509 6.83 -20.96 -27.00
N ARG A 510 7.29 -20.57 -25.79
CA ARG A 510 6.78 -19.38 -25.06
C ARG A 510 7.00 -18.06 -25.79
N ARG A 511 8.06 -17.94 -26.56
CA ARG A 511 8.40 -16.73 -27.31
C ARG A 511 7.71 -16.64 -28.68
N ALA A 512 7.15 -17.74 -29.17
CA ALA A 512 6.68 -17.86 -30.54
C ALA A 512 5.68 -16.77 -30.98
N ALA A 513 4.76 -16.39 -30.10
CA ALA A 513 3.70 -15.42 -30.39
C ALA A 513 4.17 -13.96 -30.60
N PHE A 514 5.47 -13.69 -30.53
CA PHE A 514 6.07 -12.38 -30.82
C PHE A 514 7.09 -12.44 -31.98
N THR A 515 7.20 -13.58 -32.65
CA THR A 515 8.15 -13.74 -33.75
C THR A 515 7.65 -13.17 -35.09
N GLY A 516 6.39 -12.75 -35.12
CA GLY A 516 5.79 -12.05 -36.28
C GLY A 516 6.42 -10.68 -36.56
N ASN A 517 7.03 -10.04 -35.59
CA ASN A 517 7.77 -8.77 -35.68
C ASN A 517 6.96 -7.55 -36.18
N SER A 518 5.66 -7.66 -36.34
CA SER A 518 4.77 -6.55 -36.71
C SER A 518 3.36 -6.76 -36.11
N ILE A 519 2.58 -5.70 -36.08
CA ILE A 519 1.18 -5.75 -35.61
C ILE A 519 0.33 -6.66 -36.51
N ASP A 520 0.60 -6.65 -37.79
CA ASP A 520 -0.14 -7.46 -38.76
C ASP A 520 0.21 -8.96 -38.69
N ASP A 521 1.40 -9.28 -38.20
CA ASP A 521 1.93 -10.64 -38.11
C ASP A 521 1.83 -11.25 -36.70
N SER A 522 1.48 -10.46 -35.64
CA SER A 522 1.35 -10.92 -34.27
C SER A 522 0.10 -10.33 -33.57
N GLU A 523 -0.88 -11.19 -33.35
CA GLU A 523 -2.12 -10.78 -32.66
C GLU A 523 -1.88 -10.38 -31.19
N LYS A 524 -0.89 -11.00 -30.51
CA LYS A 524 -0.50 -10.54 -29.16
C LYS A 524 -0.01 -9.10 -29.18
N LEU A 525 0.79 -8.72 -30.16
CA LEU A 525 1.27 -7.35 -30.33
C LEU A 525 0.12 -6.39 -30.65
N ALA A 526 -0.81 -6.79 -31.52
CA ALA A 526 -2.03 -6.04 -31.82
C ALA A 526 -2.89 -5.82 -30.57
N ASN A 527 -3.08 -6.86 -29.76
CA ASN A 527 -3.79 -6.78 -28.47
C ASN A 527 -3.13 -5.80 -27.49
N ILE A 528 -1.80 -5.75 -27.40
CA ILE A 528 -1.09 -4.77 -26.57
C ILE A 528 -1.38 -3.35 -27.05
N MET A 529 -1.34 -3.13 -28.37
CA MET A 529 -1.61 -1.81 -28.96
C MET A 529 -3.05 -1.35 -28.73
N GLU A 530 -4.01 -2.26 -28.83
CA GLU A 530 -5.42 -2.00 -28.54
C GLU A 530 -5.60 -1.57 -27.08
N ILE A 531 -5.09 -2.37 -26.12
CA ILE A 531 -5.15 -2.07 -24.68
C ILE A 531 -4.50 -0.72 -24.37
N CYS A 532 -3.33 -0.42 -24.96
CA CYS A 532 -2.64 0.85 -24.76
C CYS A 532 -3.41 2.04 -25.35
N THR A 533 -4.12 1.84 -26.47
CA THR A 533 -4.97 2.86 -27.09
C THR A 533 -6.18 3.16 -26.23
N GLU A 534 -6.90 2.13 -25.79
CA GLU A 534 -8.03 2.25 -24.85
C GLU A 534 -7.60 2.89 -23.53
N ALA A 535 -6.44 2.50 -23.00
CA ALA A 535 -5.86 3.08 -21.79
C ALA A 535 -5.66 4.59 -21.94
N LYS A 536 -5.16 5.04 -23.08
CA LYS A 536 -4.97 6.47 -23.37
C LYS A 536 -6.30 7.22 -23.40
N GLU A 537 -7.30 6.67 -24.08
CA GLU A 537 -8.63 7.29 -24.19
C GLU A 537 -9.34 7.40 -22.83
N ASN A 538 -9.12 6.43 -21.94
CA ASN A 538 -9.72 6.35 -20.61
C ASN A 538 -8.86 6.99 -19.49
N GLY A 539 -7.79 7.68 -19.83
CA GLY A 539 -6.99 8.38 -18.83
C GLY A 539 -6.08 7.49 -17.98
N HIS A 540 -5.73 6.29 -18.47
CA HIS A 540 -4.92 5.30 -17.75
C HIS A 540 -3.48 5.24 -18.23
N LYS A 541 -2.60 4.68 -17.38
CA LYS A 541 -1.19 4.37 -17.68
C LYS A 541 -0.96 2.87 -17.59
N VAL A 542 -0.08 2.35 -18.43
CA VAL A 542 0.11 0.91 -18.63
C VAL A 542 1.51 0.47 -18.22
N LEU A 543 1.58 -0.62 -17.49
CA LEU A 543 2.80 -1.31 -17.13
C LEU A 543 2.83 -2.68 -17.83
N ILE A 544 3.85 -2.92 -18.66
CA ILE A 544 3.93 -4.10 -19.50
C ILE A 544 5.10 -4.96 -19.06
N PHE A 545 4.87 -6.24 -18.82
CA PHE A 545 5.90 -7.20 -18.42
C PHE A 545 6.07 -8.33 -19.42
N SER A 546 7.32 -8.63 -19.73
CA SER A 546 7.72 -9.85 -20.42
C SER A 546 9.01 -10.43 -19.79
N PHE A 547 9.17 -11.73 -19.87
CA PHE A 547 10.42 -12.42 -19.54
C PHE A 547 11.49 -12.20 -20.60
N PHE A 548 11.09 -12.08 -21.88
CA PHE A 548 11.97 -12.05 -23.04
C PHE A 548 12.37 -10.62 -23.41
N LYS A 549 13.68 -10.34 -23.47
CA LYS A 549 14.19 -9.01 -23.86
C LYS A 549 13.83 -8.63 -25.30
N ASP A 550 13.81 -9.60 -26.22
CA ASP A 550 13.44 -9.33 -27.61
C ASP A 550 12.00 -8.84 -27.72
N ASN A 551 11.07 -9.43 -26.94
CA ASN A 551 9.69 -8.99 -26.88
C ASN A 551 9.58 -7.56 -26.35
N LEU A 552 10.35 -7.23 -25.27
CA LEU A 552 10.37 -5.88 -24.71
C LEU A 552 10.81 -4.84 -25.74
N ASN A 553 11.87 -5.14 -26.51
CA ASN A 553 12.36 -4.26 -27.57
C ASN A 553 11.32 -4.07 -28.66
N LEU A 554 10.69 -5.15 -29.15
CA LEU A 554 9.64 -5.09 -30.16
C LEU A 554 8.44 -4.25 -29.70
N ILE A 555 8.00 -4.44 -28.47
CA ILE A 555 6.89 -3.66 -27.87
C ILE A 555 7.29 -2.19 -27.76
N HIS A 556 8.51 -1.90 -27.32
CA HIS A 556 9.02 -0.53 -27.21
C HIS A 556 9.08 0.17 -28.57
N GLU A 557 9.62 -0.49 -29.58
CA GLU A 557 9.68 0.04 -30.94
C GLU A 557 8.28 0.29 -31.53
N THR A 558 7.31 -0.57 -31.18
CA THR A 558 5.93 -0.45 -31.65
C THR A 558 5.22 0.72 -30.97
N LEU A 559 5.36 0.87 -29.65
CA LEU A 559 4.71 1.92 -28.86
C LEU A 559 5.39 3.29 -28.98
N ARG A 560 6.68 3.34 -29.37
CA ARG A 560 7.46 4.57 -29.64
C ARG A 560 7.26 5.66 -28.56
N ALA A 561 6.61 6.76 -28.95
CA ALA A 561 6.44 7.93 -28.09
C ALA A 561 5.59 7.67 -26.82
N GLN A 562 4.77 6.62 -26.79
CA GLN A 562 4.02 6.26 -25.59
C GLN A 562 4.90 5.59 -24.54
N SER A 563 6.00 4.93 -24.93
CA SER A 563 6.90 4.24 -24.01
C SER A 563 7.85 5.21 -23.31
N ALA A 564 7.89 5.15 -22.00
CA ALA A 564 8.85 5.87 -21.16
C ALA A 564 10.22 5.17 -21.10
N GLY A 565 10.30 3.90 -21.54
CA GLY A 565 11.54 3.13 -21.58
C GLY A 565 11.38 1.67 -21.21
N ILE A 566 12.49 0.94 -21.19
CA ILE A 566 12.56 -0.48 -20.83
C ILE A 566 13.42 -0.66 -19.58
N ILE A 567 12.83 -1.19 -18.52
CA ILE A 567 13.55 -1.60 -17.31
C ILE A 567 13.95 -3.07 -17.44
N SER A 568 15.25 -3.33 -17.61
CA SER A 568 15.83 -4.67 -17.67
C SER A 568 16.98 -4.84 -16.68
N GLY A 569 17.54 -6.07 -16.60
CA GLY A 569 18.70 -6.35 -15.74
C GLY A 569 19.93 -5.53 -16.06
N ASP A 570 20.08 -5.05 -17.29
CA ASP A 570 21.25 -4.30 -17.79
C ASP A 570 21.16 -2.78 -17.47
N VAL A 571 19.98 -2.27 -17.09
CA VAL A 571 19.76 -0.84 -16.79
C VAL A 571 20.24 -0.51 -15.39
N GLY A 572 21.01 0.58 -15.25
CA GLY A 572 21.49 1.06 -13.97
C GLY A 572 20.35 1.55 -13.05
N MET A 573 20.61 1.62 -11.75
CA MET A 573 19.56 1.96 -10.77
C MET A 573 19.05 3.40 -10.93
N ASP A 574 19.95 4.36 -11.11
CA ASP A 574 19.59 5.78 -11.29
C ASP A 574 18.76 5.98 -12.57
N GLU A 575 19.11 5.24 -13.63
CA GLU A 575 18.38 5.27 -14.89
C GLU A 575 17.00 4.67 -14.77
N ARG A 576 16.84 3.57 -14.00
CA ARG A 576 15.51 2.98 -13.69
C ARG A 576 14.62 3.97 -12.98
N GLN A 577 15.15 4.66 -11.96
CA GLN A 577 14.38 5.66 -11.23
C GLN A 577 14.00 6.82 -12.14
N GLY A 578 14.90 7.31 -12.97
CA GLY A 578 14.61 8.35 -13.96
C GLY A 578 13.48 7.96 -14.93
N MET A 579 13.44 6.70 -15.41
CA MET A 579 12.35 6.19 -16.25
C MET A 579 11.01 6.14 -15.49
N ILE A 580 11.01 5.78 -14.21
CA ILE A 580 9.79 5.75 -13.38
C ILE A 580 9.29 7.17 -13.14
N ASP A 581 10.16 8.11 -12.83
CA ASP A 581 9.82 9.51 -12.62
C ASP A 581 9.26 10.14 -13.90
N GLU A 582 9.88 9.87 -15.04
CA GLU A 582 9.39 10.28 -16.35
C GLU A 582 8.03 9.67 -16.66
N PHE A 583 7.85 8.35 -16.44
CA PHE A 583 6.58 7.67 -16.62
C PHE A 583 5.48 8.28 -15.75
N THR A 584 5.82 8.60 -14.50
CA THR A 584 4.89 9.19 -13.54
C THR A 584 4.47 10.61 -13.97
N ALA A 585 5.40 11.39 -14.53
CA ALA A 585 5.15 12.76 -14.99
C ALA A 585 4.42 12.84 -16.34
N ARG A 586 4.49 11.80 -17.18
CA ARG A 586 3.82 11.78 -18.50
C ARG A 586 2.30 11.77 -18.36
N GLU A 587 1.62 12.20 -19.42
CA GLU A 587 0.15 12.16 -19.53
C GLU A 587 -0.40 10.73 -19.64
N ALA A 588 -1.72 10.60 -19.62
CA ALA A 588 -2.45 9.36 -19.87
C ALA A 588 -2.02 8.68 -21.18
N GLY A 589 -2.03 7.35 -21.18
CA GLY A 589 -1.54 6.53 -22.29
C GLY A 589 -0.03 6.28 -22.27
N ALA A 590 0.71 6.85 -21.30
CA ALA A 590 2.10 6.49 -21.10
C ALA A 590 2.23 5.00 -20.74
N THR A 591 3.27 4.37 -21.27
CA THR A 591 3.60 2.97 -20.99
C THR A 591 5.00 2.85 -20.42
N LEU A 592 5.18 1.95 -19.45
CA LEU A 592 6.49 1.54 -18.95
C LEU A 592 6.65 0.04 -19.17
N ILE A 593 7.76 -0.37 -19.75
CA ILE A 593 8.00 -1.75 -20.14
C ILE A 593 9.06 -2.33 -19.22
N GLY A 594 8.86 -3.55 -18.72
CA GLY A 594 9.78 -4.16 -17.77
C GLY A 594 10.05 -5.64 -18.02
N GLN A 595 11.30 -6.05 -17.88
CA GLN A 595 11.63 -7.45 -17.74
C GLN A 595 11.12 -7.93 -16.40
N ILE A 596 10.27 -8.95 -16.38
CA ILE A 596 9.51 -9.34 -15.19
C ILE A 596 10.40 -9.63 -13.97
N ASP A 597 11.55 -10.27 -14.15
CA ASP A 597 12.51 -10.59 -13.08
C ASP A 597 13.26 -9.34 -12.58
N ALA A 598 13.51 -8.37 -13.44
CA ALA A 598 14.27 -7.16 -13.10
C ALA A 598 13.39 -6.01 -12.59
N ALA A 599 12.23 -5.81 -13.20
CA ALA A 599 11.27 -4.77 -12.86
C ALA A 599 10.25 -5.23 -11.81
N GLY A 600 10.09 -6.54 -11.63
CA GLY A 600 9.24 -7.14 -10.60
C GLY A 600 9.79 -7.01 -9.17
N VAL A 601 11.01 -6.49 -8.94
CA VAL A 601 11.61 -6.39 -7.60
C VAL A 601 11.88 -4.93 -7.21
N GLY A 602 11.33 -4.48 -6.08
CA GLY A 602 11.70 -3.28 -5.35
C GLY A 602 11.30 -1.92 -5.94
N LEU A 603 10.70 -1.86 -7.13
CA LEU A 603 10.29 -0.60 -7.75
C LEU A 603 8.87 -0.19 -7.31
N ASN A 604 8.61 1.12 -7.26
CA ASN A 604 7.29 1.68 -6.97
C ASN A 604 6.71 2.32 -8.24
N ILE A 605 5.66 1.72 -8.82
CA ILE A 605 5.09 2.12 -10.11
C ILE A 605 3.55 2.30 -9.96
N GLN A 606 3.12 3.00 -8.94
CA GLN A 606 1.70 3.23 -8.63
C GLN A 606 0.97 4.09 -9.67
N ALA A 607 1.70 4.83 -10.49
CA ALA A 607 1.12 5.63 -11.56
C ALA A 607 0.39 4.78 -12.62
N ALA A 608 0.73 3.48 -12.73
CA ALA A 608 0.04 2.53 -13.58
C ALA A 608 -1.18 1.93 -12.86
N ASN A 609 -2.28 1.78 -13.58
CA ASN A 609 -3.44 1.02 -13.12
C ASN A 609 -3.88 -0.06 -14.13
N ILE A 610 -3.16 -0.20 -15.25
CA ILE A 610 -3.27 -1.34 -16.16
C ILE A 610 -1.94 -2.07 -16.16
N VAL A 611 -1.98 -3.40 -15.98
CA VAL A 611 -0.82 -4.28 -16.02
C VAL A 611 -1.02 -5.30 -17.12
N ILE A 612 -0.05 -5.44 -18.01
CA ILE A 612 -0.07 -6.45 -19.09
C ILE A 612 1.04 -7.47 -18.81
N LEU A 613 0.68 -8.73 -18.68
CA LEU A 613 1.58 -9.88 -18.63
C LEU A 613 1.59 -10.54 -20.00
N CYS A 614 2.69 -10.39 -20.74
CA CYS A 614 2.80 -10.84 -22.13
C CYS A 614 2.78 -12.36 -22.30
N GLU A 615 3.19 -13.09 -21.27
CA GLU A 615 3.16 -14.55 -21.19
C GLU A 615 2.99 -15.04 -19.75
N PRO A 616 2.37 -16.21 -19.52
CA PRO A 616 2.22 -16.78 -18.19
C PRO A 616 3.58 -17.17 -17.60
N GLN A 617 3.74 -16.94 -16.28
CA GLN A 617 4.96 -17.30 -15.56
C GLN A 617 4.81 -18.67 -14.92
N TRP A 618 5.95 -19.37 -14.79
CA TRP A 618 5.99 -20.70 -14.17
C TRP A 618 5.52 -20.67 -12.70
N LYS A 619 5.86 -19.58 -12.00
CA LYS A 619 5.48 -19.35 -10.59
C LYS A 619 4.46 -18.24 -10.49
N PRO A 620 3.32 -18.46 -9.82
CA PRO A 620 2.34 -17.41 -9.54
C PRO A 620 2.93 -16.21 -8.78
N SER A 621 3.88 -16.47 -7.88
CA SER A 621 4.54 -15.43 -7.08
C SER A 621 5.25 -14.38 -7.94
N THR A 622 5.85 -14.77 -9.07
CA THR A 622 6.50 -13.84 -10.01
C THR A 622 5.48 -12.87 -10.63
N GLU A 623 4.29 -13.36 -11.04
CA GLU A 623 3.21 -12.50 -11.53
C GLU A 623 2.69 -11.57 -10.42
N LEU A 624 2.44 -12.11 -9.23
CA LEU A 624 1.95 -11.33 -8.09
C LEU A 624 2.95 -10.25 -7.66
N GLN A 625 4.24 -10.53 -7.73
CA GLN A 625 5.29 -9.53 -7.49
C GLN A 625 5.24 -8.41 -8.52
N ALA A 626 5.13 -8.72 -9.79
CA ALA A 626 5.02 -7.75 -10.87
C ALA A 626 3.74 -6.90 -10.73
N ILE A 627 2.58 -7.53 -10.49
CA ILE A 627 1.31 -6.85 -10.25
C ILE A 627 1.40 -5.93 -9.02
N GLY A 628 2.07 -6.39 -7.96
CA GLY A 628 2.29 -5.63 -6.72
C GLY A 628 3.12 -4.35 -6.89
N ARG A 629 3.67 -4.07 -8.08
CA ARG A 629 4.31 -2.77 -8.38
C ARG A 629 3.29 -1.68 -8.67
N ALA A 630 2.15 -2.02 -9.26
CA ALA A 630 1.02 -1.14 -9.51
C ALA A 630 -0.04 -1.25 -8.41
N TYR A 631 -0.38 -2.47 -7.96
CA TYR A 631 -1.41 -2.74 -6.95
C TYR A 631 -0.80 -2.80 -5.55
N ARG A 632 -0.67 -1.65 -4.93
CA ARG A 632 -0.10 -1.49 -3.58
C ARG A 632 -0.70 -0.30 -2.85
N MET A 633 -0.32 -0.13 -1.57
CA MET A 633 -0.68 1.04 -0.78
C MET A 633 -0.38 2.33 -1.56
N GLY A 634 -1.38 3.21 -1.65
CA GLY A 634 -1.30 4.43 -2.45
C GLY A 634 -1.95 4.33 -3.83
N GLN A 635 -2.35 3.13 -4.30
CA GLN A 635 -3.16 3.00 -5.51
C GLN A 635 -4.59 3.48 -5.25
N THR A 636 -5.05 4.44 -6.06
CA THR A 636 -6.35 5.07 -5.93
C THR A 636 -7.36 4.61 -6.98
N ARG A 637 -6.89 3.93 -8.03
CA ARG A 637 -7.71 3.46 -9.15
C ARG A 637 -7.78 1.95 -9.18
N ASN A 638 -8.89 1.39 -9.67
CA ASN A 638 -9.00 -0.04 -9.93
C ASN A 638 -7.89 -0.49 -10.85
N VAL A 639 -7.30 -1.64 -10.53
CA VAL A 639 -6.19 -2.21 -11.31
C VAL A 639 -6.73 -3.31 -12.20
N ILE A 640 -6.47 -3.22 -13.50
CA ILE A 640 -6.84 -4.23 -14.48
C ILE A 640 -5.56 -4.96 -14.90
N VAL A 641 -5.57 -6.28 -14.75
CA VAL A 641 -4.44 -7.15 -15.13
C VAL A 641 -4.84 -7.96 -16.36
N TYR A 642 -4.22 -7.66 -17.48
CA TYR A 642 -4.36 -8.46 -18.70
C TYR A 642 -3.30 -9.56 -18.73
N ARG A 643 -3.74 -10.82 -18.84
CA ARG A 643 -2.89 -11.97 -19.18
C ARG A 643 -3.07 -12.29 -20.62
N LEU A 644 -2.01 -12.13 -21.43
CA LEU A 644 -2.04 -12.48 -22.84
C LEU A 644 -1.62 -13.94 -23.02
N LEU A 645 -2.53 -14.73 -23.54
CA LEU A 645 -2.36 -16.16 -23.76
C LEU A 645 -2.43 -16.48 -25.26
N SER A 646 -1.55 -17.35 -25.73
CA SER A 646 -1.66 -17.86 -27.10
C SER A 646 -2.54 -19.08 -27.14
N GLU A 647 -3.52 -19.09 -28.03
CA GLU A 647 -4.42 -20.23 -28.22
C GLU A 647 -3.67 -21.46 -28.70
N LYS A 648 -4.10 -22.62 -28.20
CA LYS A 648 -3.55 -23.91 -28.59
C LYS A 648 -2.03 -23.95 -28.46
N SER A 649 -1.54 -23.48 -27.32
CA SER A 649 -0.12 -23.36 -27.02
C SER A 649 0.23 -23.79 -25.60
N ILE A 650 1.52 -23.77 -25.32
CA ILE A 650 2.08 -24.05 -24.00
C ILE A 650 1.57 -23.04 -22.95
N ASP A 651 1.12 -21.83 -23.34
CA ASP A 651 0.58 -20.83 -22.43
C ASP A 651 -0.66 -21.37 -21.69
N GLU A 652 -1.58 -22.01 -22.43
CA GLU A 652 -2.77 -22.66 -21.83
C GLU A 652 -2.38 -23.78 -20.87
N ALA A 653 -1.41 -24.64 -21.29
CA ALA A 653 -0.96 -25.73 -20.45
C ALA A 653 -0.30 -25.27 -19.15
N ILE A 654 0.52 -24.18 -19.21
CA ILE A 654 1.13 -23.57 -18.02
C ILE A 654 0.04 -23.03 -17.09
N THR A 655 -0.94 -22.31 -17.63
CA THR A 655 -2.05 -21.75 -16.87
C THR A 655 -2.86 -22.86 -16.20
N GLN A 656 -3.20 -23.91 -16.94
CA GLN A 656 -3.93 -25.07 -16.39
C GLN A 656 -3.18 -25.72 -15.22
N VAL A 657 -1.93 -26.12 -15.42
CA VAL A 657 -1.12 -26.78 -14.38
C VAL A 657 -0.99 -25.90 -13.15
N ARG A 658 -0.74 -24.61 -13.36
CA ARG A 658 -0.62 -23.63 -12.29
C ARG A 658 -1.93 -23.50 -11.50
N ASP A 659 -3.06 -23.37 -12.18
CA ASP A 659 -4.37 -23.17 -11.54
C ASP A 659 -4.84 -24.43 -10.81
N GLU A 660 -4.52 -25.63 -11.32
CA GLU A 660 -4.77 -26.90 -10.61
C GLU A 660 -3.94 -26.98 -9.31
N LYS A 661 -2.66 -26.58 -9.36
CA LYS A 661 -1.79 -26.53 -8.18
C LYS A 661 -2.26 -25.47 -7.17
N LEU A 662 -2.71 -24.30 -7.64
CA LEU A 662 -3.29 -23.26 -6.79
C LEU A 662 -4.63 -23.66 -6.18
N LYS A 663 -5.52 -24.35 -6.92
CA LYS A 663 -6.78 -24.87 -6.38
C LYS A 663 -6.52 -25.91 -5.29
N SER A 664 -5.58 -26.78 -5.51
CA SER A 664 -5.15 -27.75 -4.49
C SER A 664 -4.62 -27.03 -3.25
N PHE A 665 -3.82 -25.98 -3.43
CA PHE A 665 -3.31 -25.12 -2.36
C PHE A 665 -4.44 -24.39 -1.63
N ASN A 666 -5.36 -23.73 -2.35
CA ASN A 666 -6.47 -22.96 -1.75
C ASN A 666 -7.51 -23.83 -1.05
N LEU A 667 -7.75 -25.05 -1.50
CA LEU A 667 -8.60 -26.03 -0.80
C LEU A 667 -8.07 -26.39 0.60
N TYR A 668 -6.74 -26.26 0.80
CA TYR A 668 -6.09 -26.52 2.08
C TYR A 668 -5.81 -25.23 2.88
N ALA A 669 -5.90 -24.05 2.25
CA ALA A 669 -5.46 -22.77 2.81
C ALA A 669 -6.57 -21.87 3.38
N ASN A 670 -7.85 -22.24 3.21
CA ASN A 670 -8.97 -21.33 3.52
C ASN A 670 -9.22 -21.06 5.01
N ASP A 671 -8.50 -21.69 5.96
CA ASP A 671 -8.77 -21.54 7.40
C ASP A 671 -7.68 -20.90 8.26
N SER A 672 -6.45 -20.72 7.83
CA SER A 672 -5.48 -19.90 8.56
C SER A 672 -4.17 -19.62 7.80
N SER A 673 -3.56 -18.44 8.03
CA SER A 673 -2.26 -18.05 7.45
C SER A 673 -1.09 -18.92 7.90
N VAL A 674 -1.26 -19.73 8.94
CA VAL A 674 -0.24 -20.60 9.54
C VAL A 674 -0.46 -22.08 9.20
N ALA A 675 -1.72 -22.52 9.04
CA ALA A 675 -2.02 -23.87 8.52
C ALA A 675 -1.41 -24.09 7.13
N ASP A 676 -1.27 -23.00 6.36
CA ASP A 676 -0.65 -23.03 5.03
C ASP A 676 0.82 -23.48 5.07
N VAL A 677 1.56 -23.15 6.15
CA VAL A 677 2.97 -23.53 6.30
C VAL A 677 3.12 -25.05 6.56
N PHE A 678 2.20 -25.65 7.31
CA PHE A 678 2.27 -27.10 7.63
C PHE A 678 1.72 -27.99 6.53
N LYS A 679 0.67 -27.53 5.83
CA LYS A 679 0.06 -28.29 4.73
C LYS A 679 0.81 -28.10 3.40
N ALA A 680 1.58 -27.03 3.28
CA ALA A 680 2.46 -26.78 2.12
C ALA A 680 3.66 -27.74 2.00
N GLN A 681 3.81 -28.71 2.89
CA GLN A 681 4.80 -29.80 2.73
C GLN A 681 4.59 -30.61 1.45
N GLU A 682 3.39 -30.59 0.85
CA GLU A 682 3.05 -31.42 -0.31
C GLU A 682 2.94 -30.65 -1.64
N VAL A 683 2.94 -29.31 -1.64
CA VAL A 683 2.76 -28.51 -2.87
C VAL A 683 3.91 -27.55 -3.09
N GLU A 684 5.08 -28.10 -3.32
CA GLU A 684 6.16 -27.35 -3.96
C GLU A 684 5.78 -27.12 -5.44
N ILE A 685 5.44 -25.86 -5.82
CA ILE A 685 5.41 -25.50 -7.24
C ILE A 685 6.86 -25.46 -7.73
N ASN A 686 7.40 -26.63 -7.95
CA ASN A 686 8.70 -26.80 -8.55
C ASN A 686 8.60 -26.39 -10.03
N GLU A 687 9.31 -25.35 -10.40
CA GLU A 687 9.31 -24.83 -11.77
C GLU A 687 9.60 -25.92 -12.80
N ALA A 688 10.57 -26.81 -12.54
CA ALA A 688 10.90 -27.93 -13.40
C ALA A 688 9.74 -28.94 -13.55
N GLU A 689 8.92 -29.08 -12.54
CA GLU A 689 7.75 -29.95 -12.54
C GLU A 689 6.62 -29.33 -13.39
N VAL A 690 6.33 -28.05 -13.21
CA VAL A 690 5.36 -27.31 -14.03
C VAL A 690 5.78 -27.35 -15.50
N GLN A 691 7.06 -27.13 -15.79
CA GLN A 691 7.62 -27.23 -17.14
C GLN A 691 7.38 -28.60 -17.78
N LYS A 692 7.64 -29.65 -17.01
CA LYS A 692 7.46 -31.03 -17.48
C LYS A 692 5.97 -31.37 -17.67
N GLU A 693 5.13 -31.07 -16.72
CA GLU A 693 3.69 -31.32 -16.80
C GLU A 693 3.02 -30.54 -17.96
N ALA A 694 3.33 -29.24 -18.06
CA ALA A 694 2.81 -28.41 -19.16
C ALA A 694 3.27 -28.93 -20.53
N PHE A 695 4.53 -29.36 -20.64
CA PHE A 695 5.01 -29.97 -21.89
C PHE A 695 4.30 -31.29 -22.22
N GLU A 696 4.03 -32.14 -21.24
CA GLU A 696 3.30 -33.39 -21.46
C GLU A 696 1.84 -33.16 -21.90
N ILE A 697 1.17 -32.14 -21.34
CA ILE A 697 -0.18 -31.73 -21.77
C ILE A 697 -0.13 -31.30 -23.24
N GLU A 698 0.84 -30.44 -23.59
CA GLU A 698 0.98 -29.95 -24.95
C GLU A 698 1.32 -31.07 -25.95
N ARG A 699 2.18 -31.98 -25.55
CA ARG A 699 2.53 -33.15 -26.39
C ARG A 699 1.30 -34.01 -26.68
N LYS A 700 0.50 -34.34 -25.66
CA LYS A 700 -0.75 -35.10 -25.84
C LYS A 700 -1.73 -34.40 -26.76
N ARG A 701 -1.90 -33.07 -26.61
CA ARG A 701 -2.76 -32.27 -27.45
C ARG A 701 -2.33 -32.32 -28.94
N LEU A 702 -1.05 -32.33 -29.21
CA LEU A 702 -0.51 -32.40 -30.55
C LEU A 702 -0.58 -33.81 -31.16
N GLU A 703 -0.51 -34.86 -30.34
CA GLU A 703 -0.71 -36.26 -30.77
C GLU A 703 -2.17 -36.50 -31.15
N GLU A 704 -3.13 -35.99 -30.39
CA GLU A 704 -4.57 -36.07 -30.67
C GLU A 704 -4.99 -35.34 -31.97
N ARG A 705 -4.23 -34.33 -32.40
CA ARG A 705 -4.48 -33.59 -33.65
C ARG A 705 -3.94 -34.31 -34.90
N LYS A 706 -3.11 -35.34 -34.75
CA LYS A 706 -2.58 -36.12 -35.84
C LYS A 706 -3.48 -37.29 -36.22
N VAL A 707 -4.52 -37.57 -35.44
CA VAL A 707 -5.61 -38.52 -35.67
C VAL A 707 -6.79 -37.77 -36.30
#